data_8443f69fd8d6c3ebe23bd7c3be868700
#
_entry.id   8443f69fd8d6c3ebe23bd7c3be868700
#
_cell.length_a   1.000
_cell.length_b   1.000
_cell.length_c   1.000
_cell.angle_alpha   90.00
_cell.angle_beta   90.00
_cell.angle_gamma   90.00
#
_symmetry.space_group_name_H-M   'P 1'
#
loop_
_entity.id
_entity.type
_entity.pdbx_description
1 polymer ?
#
loop_
_entity_poly.entity_id
_entity_poly.type
_entity_poly.pdbx_seq_one_letter_code
_entity_poly.pdbx_strand_id
1 'polypeptide(L)'
;AIDDVCEIGRGVFIFVNKMDMTGYDRDSLMDNIRQRLGDGCVDLAGENSDEHIAMCDEDMLEKFLETGENTESDVVGAIAARKLFPCYFGSALRDDGVDDLLQGMNRYIIEPKRMDGFGARVFKIGRDDKGERLTYIKITGGSLRLKDILLLKDSKGNESQEKINQIRVYSGARYDMVDEVSAGRVCAIPGLVNTYGRQGIGVCPDGELPSLEPVLSYKVMYPTDVDAVTMVSKLRQLEEEDPQLQVQWNEAAGEIYIKVMGQVQLEVVAQLVRDRFGIAITYGQGRISYKETIVAPVMGVGHFEPLRHYAEVHLLLEPMENGSGMCFDSICSEDVLDKNWQRLILTHLQEREFRGVLTGSPITDMKITITAGRAHQKHTEGGDFRQATYRAVIQGLMMAESILLEPVYAFKIEVPQEYAGRVFADIVKMSGSMDGQEISGEATIITGHAPVYTMREYYSELTAFSRGTGRLQVDIDGYQPCHNTEEVLAERHYDPELDRFNPSSSVFCAHGAGYLVDWYDVYENMHVKEDPGFEISGQLGYTEDGDVTDIPVNRPGKSVSDMSITDEELSEIFARTFGGDYKDKDVALNGRFRRTTSEYKVNGQYNKSQSRDRQPGNGPLVGSRPADRGIATPGAFKRRKSGEDYVIVDGYNVIFAWDTLRELSEHN
;
A
#
# COMPACT_ATOMS: atom_id res chain seq x y z
N ALA A 1 -5.02 9.30 21.35
CA ALA A 1 -4.24 8.20 21.95
C ALA A 1 -5.10 7.22 22.77
N ILE A 2 -5.89 7.66 23.79
CA ILE A 2 -6.82 6.74 24.47
C ILE A 2 -7.98 6.37 23.56
N ASP A 3 -8.51 7.32 22.80
CA ASP A 3 -9.60 7.10 21.86
C ASP A 3 -9.23 6.05 20.82
N ASP A 4 -8.03 6.10 20.25
CA ASP A 4 -7.51 5.11 19.28
C ASP A 4 -7.41 3.70 19.91
N VAL A 5 -6.99 3.61 21.19
CA VAL A 5 -6.94 2.33 21.90
C VAL A 5 -8.35 1.85 22.27
N CYS A 6 -9.29 2.77 22.50
CA CYS A 6 -10.68 2.47 22.73
C CYS A 6 -11.38 1.87 21.51
N GLU A 7 -11.02 2.28 20.29
CA GLU A 7 -11.54 1.69 19.05
C GLU A 7 -11.15 0.22 18.89
N ILE A 8 -9.97 -0.19 19.40
CA ILE A 8 -9.48 -1.57 19.33
C ILE A 8 -10.28 -2.53 20.26
N GLY A 9 -11.16 -2.01 21.13
CA GLY A 9 -12.07 -2.83 21.95
C GLY A 9 -11.41 -3.58 23.10
N ARG A 10 -10.29 -3.08 23.68
CA ARG A 10 -9.54 -3.72 24.76
C ARG A 10 -9.50 -2.86 26.02
N GLY A 11 -9.45 -3.51 27.19
CA GLY A 11 -9.23 -2.81 28.47
C GLY A 11 -7.86 -2.14 28.51
N VAL A 12 -7.80 -0.92 29.05
CA VAL A 12 -6.59 -0.10 29.15
C VAL A 12 -6.20 0.04 30.62
N PHE A 13 -4.92 -0.17 30.93
CA PHE A 13 -4.32 0.03 32.24
C PHE A 13 -3.23 1.08 32.12
N ILE A 14 -3.21 2.06 33.03
CA ILE A 14 -2.27 3.18 33.02
C ILE A 14 -1.25 2.96 34.16
N PHE A 15 0.05 2.99 33.85
CA PHE A 15 1.11 2.95 34.83
C PHE A 15 1.90 4.26 34.82
N VAL A 16 1.79 5.03 35.88
CA VAL A 16 2.50 6.29 36.10
C VAL A 16 3.89 5.95 36.67
N ASN A 17 4.87 5.96 35.79
CA ASN A 17 6.24 5.55 36.10
C ASN A 17 7.09 6.69 36.69
N LYS A 18 8.24 6.36 37.25
CA LYS A 18 9.25 7.29 37.78
C LYS A 18 8.78 8.05 39.05
N MET A 19 7.92 7.45 39.88
CA MET A 19 7.49 8.04 41.16
C MET A 19 8.63 8.21 42.16
N ASP A 20 9.80 7.63 41.89
CA ASP A 20 11.03 7.83 42.67
C ASP A 20 11.73 9.16 42.41
N MET A 21 11.27 9.93 41.43
CA MET A 21 11.75 11.30 41.18
C MET A 21 11.11 12.29 42.17
N THR A 22 11.91 13.15 42.74
CA THR A 22 11.43 14.15 43.71
C THR A 22 10.60 15.26 43.03
N GLY A 23 9.51 15.68 43.69
CA GLY A 23 8.71 16.83 43.28
C GLY A 23 7.36 16.52 42.63
N TYR A 24 6.98 15.26 42.55
CA TYR A 24 5.67 14.87 42.04
C TYR A 24 4.81 14.27 43.17
N ASP A 25 3.63 14.85 43.33
CA ASP A 25 2.58 14.37 44.21
C ASP A 25 1.57 13.51 43.42
N ARG A 26 1.16 12.37 44.04
CA ARG A 26 0.28 11.38 43.41
C ARG A 26 -1.08 11.97 43.06
N ASP A 27 -1.65 12.77 43.96
CA ASP A 27 -2.97 13.37 43.76
C ASP A 27 -2.95 14.41 42.62
N SER A 28 -1.93 15.27 42.62
CA SER A 28 -1.72 16.24 41.53
C SER A 28 -1.53 15.59 40.18
N LEU A 29 -0.84 14.44 40.12
CA LEU A 29 -0.66 13.67 38.90
C LEU A 29 -2.00 13.03 38.44
N MET A 30 -2.78 12.53 39.42
CA MET A 30 -4.07 11.92 39.13
C MET A 30 -5.07 12.97 38.58
N ASP A 31 -5.10 14.17 39.13
CA ASP A 31 -5.92 15.28 38.64
C ASP A 31 -5.50 15.69 37.21
N ASN A 32 -4.20 15.73 36.93
CA ASN A 32 -3.68 16.01 35.59
C ASN A 32 -4.05 14.90 34.58
N ILE A 33 -4.03 13.64 35.00
CA ILE A 33 -4.45 12.50 34.18
C ILE A 33 -5.94 12.60 33.85
N ARG A 34 -6.79 12.86 34.85
CA ARG A 34 -8.24 13.06 34.63
C ARG A 34 -8.52 14.21 33.68
N GLN A 35 -7.86 15.35 33.90
CA GLN A 35 -8.03 16.51 33.02
C GLN A 35 -7.65 16.23 31.57
N ARG A 36 -6.63 15.40 31.32
CA ARG A 36 -6.09 15.14 29.97
C ARG A 36 -6.71 13.94 29.28
N LEU A 37 -7.09 12.91 30.04
CA LEU A 37 -7.51 11.62 29.49
C LEU A 37 -9.00 11.31 29.81
N GLY A 38 -9.61 12.06 30.72
CA GLY A 38 -11.00 11.91 31.09
C GLY A 38 -11.23 11.39 32.51
N ASP A 39 -12.43 11.59 33.03
CA ASP A 39 -12.85 11.27 34.40
C ASP A 39 -12.89 9.75 34.68
N GLY A 40 -12.89 8.91 33.62
CA GLY A 40 -12.82 7.47 33.76
C GLY A 40 -11.47 6.93 34.26
N CYS A 41 -10.45 7.77 34.41
CA CYS A 41 -9.15 7.40 34.98
C CYS A 41 -9.25 7.35 36.51
N VAL A 42 -9.04 6.16 37.10
CA VAL A 42 -9.21 5.92 38.54
C VAL A 42 -7.99 5.24 39.15
N ASP A 43 -7.48 5.82 40.23
CA ASP A 43 -6.48 5.17 41.09
C ASP A 43 -7.19 4.15 42.00
N LEU A 44 -7.05 2.85 41.69
CA LEU A 44 -7.73 1.78 42.41
C LEU A 44 -7.18 1.55 43.84
N ALA A 45 -6.01 2.10 44.17
CA ALA A 45 -5.40 2.02 45.49
C ALA A 45 -5.54 3.36 46.26
N GLY A 46 -6.17 4.39 45.66
CA GLY A 46 -6.35 5.70 46.27
C GLY A 46 -7.46 5.76 47.31
N GLU A 47 -7.46 6.81 48.12
CA GLU A 47 -8.57 7.13 49.01
C GLU A 47 -9.80 7.48 48.16
N ASN A 48 -11.00 7.02 48.54
CA ASN A 48 -12.27 7.19 47.82
C ASN A 48 -12.32 6.51 46.43
N SER A 49 -11.52 5.48 46.20
CA SER A 49 -11.54 4.75 44.91
C SER A 49 -12.93 4.25 44.53
N ASP A 50 -13.72 3.77 45.50
CA ASP A 50 -15.08 3.26 45.27
C ASP A 50 -16.06 4.32 44.74
N GLU A 51 -15.97 5.55 45.25
CA GLU A 51 -16.77 6.67 44.76
C GLU A 51 -16.38 7.04 43.32
N HIS A 52 -15.08 7.11 43.02
CA HIS A 52 -14.59 7.41 41.67
C HIS A 52 -14.91 6.29 40.68
N ILE A 53 -14.87 5.03 41.09
CA ILE A 53 -15.31 3.88 40.28
C ILE A 53 -16.78 4.02 39.95
N ALA A 54 -17.64 4.34 40.93
CA ALA A 54 -19.07 4.50 40.73
C ALA A 54 -19.38 5.64 39.76
N MET A 55 -18.61 6.74 39.77
CA MET A 55 -18.81 7.90 38.89
C MET A 55 -18.45 7.63 37.41
N CYS A 56 -17.80 6.51 37.08
CA CYS A 56 -17.43 6.18 35.68
C CYS A 56 -18.62 5.73 34.83
N ASP A 57 -19.75 5.34 35.45
CA ASP A 57 -20.92 4.83 34.74
C ASP A 57 -22.20 5.14 35.52
N GLU A 58 -23.26 5.58 34.83
CA GLU A 58 -24.53 5.93 35.48
C GLU A 58 -25.18 4.76 36.21
N ASP A 59 -25.16 3.56 35.60
CA ASP A 59 -25.70 2.32 36.19
C ASP A 59 -24.91 1.91 37.44
N MET A 60 -23.59 2.10 37.41
CA MET A 60 -22.73 1.84 38.57
C MET A 60 -22.96 2.82 39.70
N LEU A 61 -23.18 4.10 39.37
CA LEU A 61 -23.47 5.13 40.35
C LEU A 61 -24.80 4.86 41.07
N GLU A 62 -25.86 4.52 40.32
CA GLU A 62 -27.16 4.17 40.89
C GLU A 62 -27.04 2.98 41.84
N LYS A 63 -26.36 1.94 41.44
CA LYS A 63 -26.10 0.73 42.24
C LYS A 63 -25.27 1.03 43.48
N PHE A 64 -24.24 1.86 43.37
CA PHE A 64 -23.41 2.27 44.52
C PHE A 64 -24.19 3.10 45.52
N LEU A 65 -25.07 3.98 45.08
CA LEU A 65 -25.96 4.77 45.97
C LEU A 65 -26.96 3.88 46.72
N GLU A 66 -27.35 2.73 46.16
CA GLU A 66 -28.25 1.78 46.81
C GLU A 66 -27.52 0.83 47.75
N THR A 67 -26.34 0.34 47.38
CA THR A 67 -25.64 -0.74 48.09
C THR A 67 -24.43 -0.27 48.93
N GLY A 68 -23.84 0.87 48.57
CA GLY A 68 -22.65 1.44 49.20
C GLY A 68 -21.35 0.78 48.77
N GLU A 69 -21.40 -0.17 47.80
CA GLU A 69 -20.22 -0.94 47.36
C GLU A 69 -20.25 -1.20 45.86
N ASN A 70 -19.07 -1.20 45.20
CA ASN A 70 -18.89 -1.68 43.83
C ASN A 70 -18.49 -3.16 43.85
N THR A 71 -19.17 -3.99 43.04
CA THR A 71 -18.73 -5.40 42.94
C THR A 71 -17.56 -5.53 41.96
N GLU A 72 -16.73 -6.54 42.18
CA GLU A 72 -15.60 -6.83 41.26
C GLU A 72 -16.09 -7.04 39.80
N SER A 73 -17.28 -7.65 39.63
CA SER A 73 -17.88 -7.85 38.32
C SER A 73 -18.23 -6.52 37.61
N ASP A 74 -18.65 -5.49 38.37
CA ASP A 74 -18.96 -4.17 37.84
C ASP A 74 -17.67 -3.49 37.35
N VAL A 75 -16.60 -3.54 38.13
CA VAL A 75 -15.29 -3.00 37.78
C VAL A 75 -14.75 -3.68 36.51
N VAL A 76 -14.78 -5.02 36.47
CA VAL A 76 -14.36 -5.79 35.27
C VAL A 76 -15.19 -5.40 34.04
N GLY A 77 -16.51 -5.25 34.22
CA GLY A 77 -17.41 -4.82 33.14
C GLY A 77 -17.10 -3.41 32.63
N ALA A 78 -16.85 -2.46 33.54
CA ALA A 78 -16.52 -1.08 33.20
C ALA A 78 -15.16 -0.96 32.48
N ILE A 79 -14.15 -1.72 32.90
CA ILE A 79 -12.85 -1.80 32.21
C ILE A 79 -13.01 -2.40 30.82
N ALA A 80 -13.76 -3.50 30.69
CA ALA A 80 -14.04 -4.12 29.39
C ALA A 80 -14.82 -3.21 28.46
N ALA A 81 -15.76 -2.42 29.00
CA ALA A 81 -16.54 -1.41 28.26
C ALA A 81 -15.75 -0.10 28.00
N ARG A 82 -14.54 0.02 28.53
CA ARG A 82 -13.67 1.23 28.41
C ARG A 82 -14.28 2.49 29.02
N LYS A 83 -15.04 2.32 30.08
CA LYS A 83 -15.59 3.39 30.91
C LYS A 83 -14.68 3.69 32.10
N LEU A 84 -13.89 2.70 32.53
CA LEU A 84 -12.93 2.80 33.63
C LEU A 84 -11.54 2.42 33.15
N PHE A 85 -10.55 3.26 33.47
CA PHE A 85 -9.14 3.10 33.16
C PHE A 85 -8.33 3.04 34.47
N PRO A 86 -7.97 1.83 34.94
CA PRO A 86 -7.19 1.67 36.17
C PRO A 86 -5.84 2.36 36.07
N CYS A 87 -5.51 3.21 37.03
CA CYS A 87 -4.22 3.89 37.17
C CYS A 87 -3.43 3.28 38.30
N TYR A 88 -2.15 3.01 38.07
CA TYR A 88 -1.17 2.52 39.01
C TYR A 88 0.04 3.43 39.04
N PHE A 89 0.69 3.55 40.18
CA PHE A 89 1.82 4.44 40.39
C PHE A 89 3.02 3.67 40.88
N GLY A 90 4.19 3.98 40.35
CA GLY A 90 5.40 3.27 40.78
C GLY A 90 6.68 3.70 40.08
N SER A 91 7.73 2.95 40.28
CA SER A 91 9.01 3.09 39.63
C SER A 91 9.44 1.75 39.03
N ALA A 92 9.31 1.59 37.73
CA ALA A 92 9.74 0.37 37.04
C ALA A 92 11.25 0.08 37.24
N LEU A 93 12.07 1.13 37.39
CA LEU A 93 13.50 0.98 37.67
C LEU A 93 13.77 0.35 39.05
N ARG A 94 12.93 0.62 40.04
CA ARG A 94 13.05 0.13 41.42
C ARG A 94 12.15 -1.05 41.69
N ASP A 95 11.41 -1.51 40.72
CA ASP A 95 10.40 -2.57 40.85
C ASP A 95 9.31 -2.26 41.90
N ASP A 96 9.01 -0.96 42.09
CA ASP A 96 8.00 -0.45 43.00
C ASP A 96 6.68 -0.24 42.25
N GLY A 97 5.55 -0.74 42.80
CA GLY A 97 4.21 -0.65 42.21
C GLY A 97 3.98 -1.55 40.97
N VAL A 98 4.99 -2.29 40.50
CA VAL A 98 4.86 -3.18 39.33
C VAL A 98 4.01 -4.40 39.68
N ASP A 99 4.19 -4.95 40.88
CA ASP A 99 3.39 -6.07 41.34
C ASP A 99 1.90 -5.70 41.47
N ASP A 100 1.60 -4.49 41.92
CA ASP A 100 0.21 -4.00 42.02
C ASP A 100 -0.45 -3.91 40.64
N LEU A 101 0.26 -3.41 39.62
CA LEU A 101 -0.21 -3.40 38.24
C LEU A 101 -0.48 -4.82 37.72
N LEU A 102 0.48 -5.76 37.96
CA LEU A 102 0.35 -7.15 37.49
C LEU A 102 -0.81 -7.87 38.18
N GLN A 103 -0.98 -7.65 39.51
CA GLN A 103 -2.12 -8.19 40.26
C GLN A 103 -3.44 -7.61 39.75
N GLY A 104 -3.50 -6.29 39.50
CA GLY A 104 -4.66 -5.63 38.91
C GLY A 104 -5.01 -6.18 37.54
N MET A 105 -4.04 -6.33 36.68
CA MET A 105 -4.24 -6.94 35.36
C MET A 105 -4.77 -8.38 35.48
N ASN A 106 -4.19 -9.18 36.37
CA ASN A 106 -4.64 -10.57 36.57
C ASN A 106 -6.05 -10.66 37.18
N ARG A 107 -6.45 -9.66 37.96
CA ARG A 107 -7.77 -9.61 38.61
C ARG A 107 -8.88 -9.10 37.68
N TYR A 108 -8.59 -8.10 36.89
CA TYR A 108 -9.63 -7.34 36.14
C TYR A 108 -9.67 -7.61 34.64
N ILE A 109 -8.70 -8.32 34.05
CA ILE A 109 -8.73 -8.67 32.62
C ILE A 109 -9.58 -9.92 32.44
N ILE A 110 -10.59 -9.81 31.55
CA ILE A 110 -11.38 -10.96 31.12
C ILE A 110 -10.53 -11.81 30.16
N GLU A 111 -10.36 -13.10 30.51
CA GLU A 111 -9.72 -14.03 29.55
C GLU A 111 -10.54 -14.10 28.25
N PRO A 112 -9.92 -13.83 27.09
CA PRO A 112 -10.63 -13.92 25.82
C PRO A 112 -11.09 -15.35 25.57
N LYS A 113 -12.28 -15.50 25.00
CA LYS A 113 -12.80 -16.82 24.61
C LYS A 113 -11.83 -17.47 23.62
N ARG A 114 -11.43 -18.70 23.90
CA ARG A 114 -10.59 -19.50 23.00
C ARG A 114 -11.42 -19.91 21.80
N MET A 115 -10.80 -19.92 20.63
CA MET A 115 -11.44 -20.38 19.40
C MET A 115 -11.63 -21.91 19.43
N ASP A 116 -12.72 -22.40 18.86
CA ASP A 116 -12.94 -23.83 18.65
C ASP A 116 -12.07 -24.30 17.48
N GLY A 117 -11.15 -25.22 17.75
CA GLY A 117 -10.16 -25.70 16.79
C GLY A 117 -8.80 -24.99 16.89
N PHE A 118 -7.84 -25.39 16.04
CA PHE A 118 -6.52 -24.78 16.01
C PHE A 118 -6.60 -23.40 15.35
N GLY A 119 -6.18 -22.39 16.07
CA GLY A 119 -6.04 -21.02 15.60
C GLY A 119 -4.80 -20.36 16.17
N ALA A 120 -4.11 -19.57 15.36
CA ALA A 120 -2.98 -18.77 15.78
C ALA A 120 -2.92 -17.45 14.99
N ARG A 121 -2.27 -16.43 15.54
CA ARG A 121 -2.01 -15.14 14.87
C ARG A 121 -0.54 -14.81 14.92
N VAL A 122 0.02 -14.51 13.75
CA VAL A 122 1.37 -13.96 13.64
C VAL A 122 1.32 -12.49 14.07
N PHE A 123 2.01 -12.13 15.13
CA PHE A 123 2.04 -10.75 15.61
C PHE A 123 3.37 -10.04 15.35
N LYS A 124 4.43 -10.81 15.08
CA LYS A 124 5.76 -10.26 14.79
C LYS A 124 6.55 -11.22 13.92
N ILE A 125 7.29 -10.69 12.97
CA ILE A 125 8.43 -11.35 12.33
C ILE A 125 9.70 -10.74 12.91
N GLY A 126 10.71 -11.55 13.15
CA GLY A 126 12.01 -11.09 13.64
C GLY A 126 13.12 -12.04 13.21
N ARG A 127 14.33 -11.78 13.66
CA ARG A 127 15.49 -12.65 13.42
C ARG A 127 16.26 -12.86 14.72
N ASP A 128 16.86 -14.03 14.85
CA ASP A 128 17.76 -14.30 15.97
C ASP A 128 19.18 -13.75 15.72
N ASP A 129 20.06 -13.90 16.72
CA ASP A 129 21.47 -13.44 16.63
C ASP A 129 22.26 -14.08 15.48
N LYS A 130 21.77 -15.18 14.94
CA LYS A 130 22.35 -15.88 13.78
C LYS A 130 21.75 -15.44 12.45
N GLY A 131 20.75 -14.54 12.48
CA GLY A 131 20.02 -14.08 11.32
C GLY A 131 18.91 -15.03 10.85
N GLU A 132 18.60 -16.10 11.63
CA GLU A 132 17.50 -17.01 11.31
C GLU A 132 16.16 -16.30 11.51
N ARG A 133 15.27 -16.42 10.50
CA ARG A 133 13.94 -15.82 10.54
C ARG A 133 13.07 -16.49 11.59
N LEU A 134 12.46 -15.70 12.44
CA LEU A 134 11.55 -16.11 13.51
C LEU A 134 10.15 -15.57 13.26
N THR A 135 9.17 -16.46 13.24
CA THR A 135 7.76 -16.09 13.22
C THR A 135 7.20 -16.19 14.62
N TYR A 136 6.86 -15.05 15.23
CA TYR A 136 6.24 -14.99 16.54
C TYR A 136 4.73 -15.10 16.41
N ILE A 137 4.15 -16.09 17.07
CA ILE A 137 2.71 -16.37 17.01
C ILE A 137 2.10 -16.42 18.40
N LYS A 138 0.84 -16.01 18.49
CA LYS A 138 -0.03 -16.23 19.63
C LYS A 138 -1.03 -17.32 19.27
N ILE A 139 -1.09 -18.39 20.05
CA ILE A 139 -2.10 -19.44 19.87
C ILE A 139 -3.43 -18.94 20.42
N THR A 140 -4.47 -18.87 19.56
CA THR A 140 -5.81 -18.37 19.88
C THR A 140 -6.82 -19.48 20.15
N GLY A 141 -6.53 -20.70 19.65
CA GLY A 141 -7.35 -21.90 19.86
C GLY A 141 -6.54 -23.17 19.71
N GLY A 142 -6.92 -24.23 20.38
CA GLY A 142 -6.26 -25.53 20.31
C GLY A 142 -4.82 -25.54 20.87
N SER A 143 -3.96 -26.32 20.26
CA SER A 143 -2.52 -26.40 20.57
C SER A 143 -1.71 -26.62 19.29
N LEU A 144 -0.44 -26.18 19.32
CA LEU A 144 0.55 -26.41 18.29
C LEU A 144 1.62 -27.36 18.79
N ARG A 145 1.93 -28.38 18.01
CA ARG A 145 2.91 -29.41 18.36
C ARG A 145 4.08 -29.44 17.39
N LEU A 146 5.19 -29.92 17.91
CA LEU A 146 6.37 -30.21 17.11
C LEU A 146 6.01 -31.23 16.00
N LYS A 147 6.44 -30.95 14.76
CA LYS A 147 6.17 -31.70 13.55
C LYS A 147 4.78 -31.54 12.95
N ASP A 148 3.91 -30.72 13.54
CA ASP A 148 2.65 -30.32 12.87
C ASP A 148 2.96 -29.64 11.52
N ILE A 149 2.01 -29.77 10.60
CA ILE A 149 2.06 -29.13 9.30
C ILE A 149 1.05 -27.99 9.32
N LEU A 150 1.52 -26.77 9.14
CA LEU A 150 0.68 -25.58 9.00
C LEU A 150 0.34 -25.34 7.54
N LEU A 151 -0.94 -25.10 7.27
CA LEU A 151 -1.43 -24.56 6.01
C LEU A 151 -1.32 -23.04 6.10
N LEU A 152 -0.46 -22.45 5.29
CA LEU A 152 -0.20 -21.02 5.26
C LEU A 152 -0.63 -20.45 3.91
N LYS A 153 -1.13 -19.21 3.92
CA LYS A 153 -1.38 -18.42 2.73
C LYS A 153 -0.41 -17.25 2.73
N ASP A 154 0.36 -17.09 1.69
CA ASP A 154 1.21 -15.90 1.59
C ASP A 154 0.37 -14.62 1.36
N SER A 155 1.02 -13.46 1.38
CA SER A 155 0.35 -12.16 1.15
C SER A 155 -0.31 -12.02 -0.23
N LYS A 156 -0.02 -12.94 -1.16
CA LYS A 156 -0.60 -13.01 -2.50
C LYS A 156 -1.70 -14.07 -2.62
N GLY A 157 -2.01 -14.78 -1.52
CA GLY A 157 -3.04 -15.80 -1.46
C GLY A 157 -2.59 -17.21 -1.88
N ASN A 158 -1.31 -17.43 -2.19
CA ASN A 158 -0.80 -18.76 -2.52
C ASN A 158 -0.74 -19.65 -1.29
N GLU A 159 -1.25 -20.86 -1.38
CA GLU A 159 -1.25 -21.82 -0.27
C GLU A 159 0.06 -22.61 -0.25
N SER A 160 0.61 -22.77 0.94
CA SER A 160 1.79 -23.58 1.20
C SER A 160 1.65 -24.41 2.45
N GLN A 161 2.37 -25.52 2.52
CA GLN A 161 2.43 -26.39 3.69
C GLN A 161 3.83 -26.31 4.29
N GLU A 162 3.90 -25.84 5.54
CA GLU A 162 5.18 -25.73 6.25
C GLU A 162 5.16 -26.55 7.52
N LYS A 163 6.26 -27.29 7.74
CA LYS A 163 6.39 -28.18 8.89
C LYS A 163 7.08 -27.50 10.06
N ILE A 164 6.53 -27.68 11.26
CA ILE A 164 7.11 -27.17 12.49
C ILE A 164 8.29 -28.05 12.92
N ASN A 165 9.51 -27.51 12.83
CA ASN A 165 10.72 -28.21 13.23
C ASN A 165 11.20 -27.87 14.63
N GLN A 166 10.81 -26.70 15.15
CA GLN A 166 11.18 -26.21 16.48
C GLN A 166 10.14 -25.22 16.96
N ILE A 167 9.85 -25.23 18.26
CA ILE A 167 9.02 -24.24 18.94
C ILE A 167 9.85 -23.64 20.09
N ARG A 168 10.01 -22.32 20.10
CA ARG A 168 10.77 -21.57 21.10
C ARG A 168 9.82 -20.71 21.93
N VAL A 169 9.92 -20.81 23.24
CA VAL A 169 9.24 -19.91 24.20
C VAL A 169 10.29 -19.01 24.83
N TYR A 170 10.20 -17.72 24.55
CA TYR A 170 11.17 -16.71 24.98
C TYR A 170 10.87 -16.21 26.40
N SER A 171 11.93 -16.03 27.19
CA SER A 171 11.93 -15.30 28.44
C SER A 171 13.12 -14.32 28.43
N GLY A 172 12.85 -13.06 28.06
CA GLY A 172 13.91 -12.10 27.77
C GLY A 172 14.72 -12.53 26.54
N ALA A 173 16.05 -12.52 26.65
CA ALA A 173 16.97 -12.95 25.59
C ALA A 173 17.13 -14.49 25.49
N ARG A 174 16.65 -15.24 26.45
CA ARG A 174 16.75 -16.72 26.50
C ARG A 174 15.45 -17.34 26.02
N TYR A 175 15.55 -18.56 25.49
CA TYR A 175 14.38 -19.34 25.13
C TYR A 175 14.50 -20.79 25.54
N ASP A 176 13.36 -21.39 25.84
CA ASP A 176 13.21 -22.82 26.04
C ASP A 176 12.59 -23.46 24.79
N MET A 177 13.07 -24.65 24.44
CA MET A 177 12.47 -25.47 23.40
C MET A 177 11.37 -26.32 24.01
N VAL A 178 10.19 -26.29 23.39
CA VAL A 178 9.02 -27.05 23.88
C VAL A 178 8.42 -27.88 22.73
N ASP A 179 7.79 -29.00 23.11
CA ASP A 179 7.15 -29.89 22.14
C ASP A 179 5.72 -29.49 21.82
N GLU A 180 5.05 -28.74 22.69
CA GLU A 180 3.68 -28.30 22.54
C GLU A 180 3.43 -26.93 23.18
N VAL A 181 2.62 -26.10 22.53
CA VAL A 181 2.14 -24.81 23.06
C VAL A 181 0.63 -24.73 22.91
N SER A 182 -0.07 -24.47 24.01
CA SER A 182 -1.55 -24.38 24.05
C SER A 182 -2.05 -22.95 23.84
N ALA A 183 -3.35 -22.82 23.56
CA ALA A 183 -4.05 -21.55 23.42
C ALA A 183 -3.82 -20.60 24.60
N GLY A 184 -3.66 -19.30 24.30
CA GLY A 184 -3.33 -18.22 25.23
C GLY A 184 -1.83 -17.94 25.33
N ARG A 185 -0.96 -18.83 24.86
CA ARG A 185 0.50 -18.66 24.91
C ARG A 185 1.08 -18.08 23.62
N VAL A 186 2.26 -17.50 23.77
CA VAL A 186 3.08 -16.95 22.68
C VAL A 186 4.29 -17.83 22.48
N CYS A 187 4.68 -18.05 21.23
CA CYS A 187 5.91 -18.76 20.89
C CYS A 187 6.51 -18.22 19.60
N ALA A 188 7.75 -18.57 19.34
CA ALA A 188 8.44 -18.27 18.08
C ALA A 188 8.77 -19.56 17.35
N ILE A 189 8.58 -19.56 16.04
CA ILE A 189 8.84 -20.70 15.17
C ILE A 189 9.91 -20.27 14.17
N PRO A 190 11.09 -20.88 14.19
CA PRO A 190 12.12 -20.64 13.18
C PRO A 190 11.80 -21.38 11.88
N GLY A 191 12.24 -20.79 10.76
CA GLY A 191 12.25 -21.45 9.46
C GLY A 191 10.94 -21.38 8.68
N LEU A 192 9.87 -20.77 9.18
CA LEU A 192 8.69 -20.46 8.38
C LEU A 192 8.99 -19.31 7.41
N VAL A 193 8.70 -19.50 6.12
CA VAL A 193 9.05 -18.55 5.05
C VAL A 193 7.85 -17.72 4.60
N ASN A 194 6.67 -18.35 4.47
CA ASN A 194 5.48 -17.74 3.88
C ASN A 194 4.54 -17.12 4.93
N THR A 195 5.11 -16.56 6.01
CA THR A 195 4.35 -15.88 7.06
C THR A 195 4.56 -14.37 7.00
N TYR A 196 3.56 -13.60 7.41
CA TYR A 196 3.62 -12.13 7.50
C TYR A 196 2.95 -11.63 8.78
N GLY A 197 3.29 -10.42 9.16
CA GLY A 197 2.69 -9.82 10.36
C GLY A 197 1.16 -9.75 10.24
N ARG A 198 0.44 -10.07 11.34
CA ARG A 198 -1.03 -10.13 11.46
C ARG A 198 -1.73 -11.26 10.73
N GLN A 199 -1.01 -12.14 10.05
CA GLN A 199 -1.57 -13.33 9.42
C GLN A 199 -2.31 -14.20 10.44
N GLY A 200 -3.53 -14.60 10.09
CA GLY A 200 -4.29 -15.64 10.77
C GLY A 200 -3.89 -17.02 10.26
N ILE A 201 -3.82 -17.99 11.16
CA ILE A 201 -3.50 -19.40 10.84
C ILE A 201 -4.62 -20.27 11.39
N GLY A 202 -5.05 -21.28 10.62
CA GLY A 202 -6.14 -22.18 10.99
C GLY A 202 -7.49 -21.45 11.02
N VAL A 203 -8.22 -21.52 12.13
CA VAL A 203 -9.53 -20.85 12.27
C VAL A 203 -9.44 -19.37 12.64
N CYS A 204 -8.23 -18.85 12.89
CA CYS A 204 -8.02 -17.44 13.22
C CYS A 204 -8.04 -16.59 11.95
N PRO A 205 -8.89 -15.55 11.85
CA PRO A 205 -8.85 -14.62 10.72
C PRO A 205 -7.58 -13.74 10.75
N ASP A 206 -7.25 -13.12 9.63
CA ASP A 206 -6.20 -12.10 9.58
C ASP A 206 -6.56 -10.90 10.48
N GLY A 207 -5.53 -10.21 10.97
CA GLY A 207 -5.73 -8.99 11.75
C GLY A 207 -6.00 -7.78 10.85
N GLU A 208 -6.64 -6.76 11.41
CA GLU A 208 -6.91 -5.50 10.74
C GLU A 208 -5.63 -4.77 10.31
N LEU A 209 -5.70 -3.99 9.26
CA LEU A 209 -4.60 -3.15 8.80
C LEU A 209 -4.32 -2.03 9.84
N PRO A 210 -3.08 -1.55 9.99
CA PRO A 210 -2.82 -0.39 10.82
C PRO A 210 -3.60 0.79 10.27
N SER A 211 -4.24 1.54 11.15
CA SER A 211 -4.94 2.80 10.80
C SER A 211 -3.99 3.89 10.31
N LEU A 212 -2.73 3.83 10.73
CA LEU A 212 -1.72 4.82 10.39
C LEU A 212 -0.86 4.33 9.21
N GLU A 213 -0.86 5.08 8.11
CA GLU A 213 0.03 4.87 6.97
C GLU A 213 1.21 5.83 7.01
N PRO A 214 2.44 5.38 6.70
CA PRO A 214 3.58 6.27 6.61
C PRO A 214 3.48 7.18 5.37
N VAL A 215 3.59 8.49 5.59
CA VAL A 215 3.40 9.52 4.56
C VAL A 215 4.69 10.15 4.05
N LEU A 216 5.81 9.92 4.74
CA LEU A 216 7.11 10.43 4.35
C LEU A 216 7.90 9.34 3.62
N SER A 217 8.37 9.65 2.41
CA SER A 217 9.20 8.75 1.61
C SER A 217 10.59 9.33 1.46
N TYR A 218 11.62 8.55 1.78
CA TYR A 218 13.02 8.97 1.71
C TYR A 218 13.81 8.06 0.79
N LYS A 219 14.62 8.67 -0.08
CA LYS A 219 15.61 7.96 -0.89
C LYS A 219 16.74 7.47 0.02
N VAL A 220 17.03 6.18 -0.04
CA VAL A 220 18.16 5.58 0.69
C VAL A 220 19.44 5.77 -0.10
N MET A 221 20.40 6.46 0.52
CA MET A 221 21.74 6.66 -0.01
C MET A 221 22.68 5.67 0.69
N TYR A 222 23.39 4.87 -0.07
CA TYR A 222 24.29 3.82 0.42
C TYR A 222 25.65 3.87 -0.31
N PRO A 223 26.73 3.28 0.24
CA PRO A 223 28.05 3.27 -0.38
C PRO A 223 28.04 2.61 -1.76
N THR A 224 28.87 3.11 -2.67
CA THR A 224 28.93 2.68 -4.09
C THR A 224 29.50 1.27 -4.29
N ASP A 225 30.16 0.70 -3.27
CA ASP A 225 30.67 -0.66 -3.23
C ASP A 225 29.59 -1.70 -2.91
N VAL A 226 28.39 -1.24 -2.50
CA VAL A 226 27.23 -2.12 -2.24
C VAL A 226 26.35 -2.15 -3.49
N ASP A 227 26.08 -3.36 -3.99
CA ASP A 227 25.15 -3.56 -5.10
C ASP A 227 23.71 -3.24 -4.71
N ALA A 228 22.96 -2.59 -5.61
CA ALA A 228 21.59 -2.15 -5.39
C ALA A 228 20.64 -3.30 -5.05
N VAL A 229 20.74 -4.43 -5.75
CA VAL A 229 19.90 -5.62 -5.52
C VAL A 229 20.16 -6.19 -4.11
N THR A 230 21.41 -6.20 -3.70
CA THR A 230 21.81 -6.59 -2.34
C THR A 230 21.23 -5.65 -1.31
N MET A 231 21.27 -4.33 -1.54
CA MET A 231 20.70 -3.35 -0.61
C MET A 231 19.17 -3.48 -0.50
N VAL A 232 18.48 -3.63 -1.62
CA VAL A 232 17.02 -3.90 -1.64
C VAL A 232 16.70 -5.17 -0.83
N SER A 233 17.44 -6.26 -1.04
CA SER A 233 17.22 -7.52 -0.31
C SER A 233 17.38 -7.34 1.21
N LYS A 234 18.35 -6.53 1.64
CA LYS A 234 18.57 -6.24 3.07
C LYS A 234 17.47 -5.36 3.67
N LEU A 235 17.02 -4.34 2.94
CA LEU A 235 15.92 -3.48 3.37
C LEU A 235 14.59 -4.26 3.42
N ARG A 236 14.33 -5.16 2.47
CA ARG A 236 13.16 -6.04 2.51
C ARG A 236 13.16 -7.00 3.71
N GLN A 237 14.34 -7.38 4.22
CA GLN A 237 14.40 -8.13 5.48
C GLN A 237 13.94 -7.29 6.68
N LEU A 238 14.19 -5.97 6.66
CA LEU A 238 13.65 -5.07 7.68
C LEU A 238 12.16 -4.82 7.48
N GLU A 239 11.71 -4.74 6.24
CA GLU A 239 10.29 -4.62 5.89
C GLU A 239 9.47 -5.84 6.35
N GLU A 240 10.04 -7.05 6.32
CA GLU A 240 9.38 -8.22 6.92
C GLU A 240 9.09 -8.04 8.43
N GLU A 241 9.96 -7.33 9.14
CA GLU A 241 9.83 -7.02 10.57
C GLU A 241 8.95 -5.80 10.84
N ASP A 242 9.04 -4.79 9.97
CA ASP A 242 8.24 -3.56 9.97
C ASP A 242 7.65 -3.31 8.56
N PRO A 243 6.46 -3.86 8.27
CA PRO A 243 5.83 -3.70 6.95
C PRO A 243 5.50 -2.25 6.57
N GLN A 244 5.51 -1.32 7.53
CA GLN A 244 5.28 0.09 7.27
C GLN A 244 6.44 0.75 6.53
N LEU A 245 7.64 0.15 6.50
CA LEU A 245 8.78 0.66 5.73
C LEU A 245 8.54 0.69 4.22
N GLN A 246 7.62 -0.10 3.69
CA GLN A 246 7.20 -0.12 2.28
C GLN A 246 8.35 0.17 1.31
N VAL A 247 9.32 -0.73 1.25
CA VAL A 247 10.54 -0.59 0.43
C VAL A 247 10.19 -0.57 -1.05
N GLN A 248 10.42 0.55 -1.71
CA GLN A 248 10.17 0.75 -3.14
C GLN A 248 11.48 0.76 -3.93
N TRP A 249 11.56 -0.08 -4.94
CA TRP A 249 12.69 -0.18 -5.85
C TRP A 249 12.32 0.37 -7.22
N ASN A 250 12.96 1.46 -7.62
CA ASN A 250 12.88 1.98 -8.99
C ASN A 250 14.08 1.45 -9.79
N GLU A 251 13.86 0.36 -10.51
CA GLU A 251 14.91 -0.30 -11.28
C GLU A 251 15.49 0.60 -12.39
N ALA A 252 14.63 1.36 -13.07
CA ALA A 252 15.04 2.25 -14.16
C ALA A 252 15.97 3.38 -13.68
N ALA A 253 15.74 3.92 -12.48
CA ALA A 253 16.56 4.96 -11.88
C ALA A 253 17.68 4.42 -10.97
N GLY A 254 17.67 3.12 -10.64
CA GLY A 254 18.57 2.52 -9.66
C GLY A 254 18.39 3.09 -8.25
N GLU A 255 17.19 3.52 -7.89
CA GLU A 255 16.91 4.23 -6.65
C GLU A 255 16.03 3.41 -5.71
N ILE A 256 16.37 3.44 -4.42
CA ILE A 256 15.62 2.77 -3.36
C ILE A 256 14.97 3.82 -2.48
N TYR A 257 13.68 3.66 -2.21
CA TYR A 257 12.93 4.50 -1.28
C TYR A 257 12.35 3.66 -0.15
N ILE A 258 12.25 4.26 1.03
CA ILE A 258 11.52 3.71 2.18
C ILE A 258 10.50 4.72 2.66
N LYS A 259 9.39 4.25 3.18
CA LYS A 259 8.40 5.09 3.84
C LYS A 259 8.60 5.06 5.35
N VAL A 260 8.36 6.18 6.02
CA VAL A 260 8.48 6.33 7.48
C VAL A 260 7.42 7.29 8.02
N MET A 261 7.12 7.16 9.31
CA MET A 261 6.23 8.07 10.04
C MET A 261 6.93 9.37 10.44
N GLY A 262 8.26 9.35 10.68
CA GLY A 262 9.00 10.51 11.14
C GLY A 262 10.51 10.30 11.16
N GLN A 263 11.25 11.36 11.54
CA GLN A 263 12.72 11.38 11.50
C GLN A 263 13.37 10.37 12.45
N VAL A 264 12.79 10.12 13.61
CA VAL A 264 13.34 9.15 14.59
C VAL A 264 13.40 7.74 13.97
N GLN A 265 12.42 7.35 13.20
CA GLN A 265 12.41 6.06 12.52
C GLN A 265 13.55 5.92 11.50
N LEU A 266 13.94 7.02 10.83
CA LEU A 266 15.08 7.03 9.90
C LEU A 266 16.38 6.70 10.64
N GLU A 267 16.61 7.32 11.80
CA GLU A 267 17.79 7.06 12.63
C GLU A 267 17.83 5.59 13.09
N VAL A 268 16.67 5.06 13.52
CA VAL A 268 16.54 3.65 13.94
C VAL A 268 16.84 2.72 12.76
N VAL A 269 16.28 2.96 11.57
CA VAL A 269 16.56 2.13 10.40
C VAL A 269 18.03 2.21 9.99
N ALA A 270 18.64 3.41 10.00
CA ALA A 270 20.05 3.56 9.68
C ALA A 270 20.94 2.77 10.67
N GLN A 271 20.60 2.83 11.96
CA GLN A 271 21.32 2.07 12.99
C GLN A 271 21.14 0.56 12.80
N LEU A 272 19.92 0.10 12.53
CA LEU A 272 19.65 -1.34 12.28
C LEU A 272 20.42 -1.86 11.06
N VAL A 273 20.48 -1.08 9.98
CA VAL A 273 21.24 -1.44 8.77
C VAL A 273 22.73 -1.53 9.08
N ARG A 274 23.24 -0.59 9.86
CA ARG A 274 24.65 -0.58 10.28
C ARG A 274 24.98 -1.79 11.19
N ASP A 275 24.16 -2.04 12.18
CA ASP A 275 24.43 -3.08 13.19
C ASP A 275 24.30 -4.49 12.60
N ARG A 276 23.31 -4.72 11.73
CA ARG A 276 23.06 -6.04 11.15
C ARG A 276 23.88 -6.35 9.91
N PHE A 277 24.09 -5.33 9.06
CA PHE A 277 24.69 -5.55 7.75
C PHE A 277 26.05 -4.87 7.58
N GLY A 278 26.48 -4.05 8.54
CA GLY A 278 27.73 -3.30 8.47
C GLY A 278 27.74 -2.17 7.43
N ILE A 279 26.55 -1.79 6.92
CA ILE A 279 26.40 -0.77 5.87
C ILE A 279 25.96 0.54 6.51
N ALA A 280 26.70 1.62 6.25
CA ALA A 280 26.28 2.96 6.64
C ALA A 280 25.37 3.55 5.56
N ILE A 281 24.13 3.84 5.90
CA ILE A 281 23.19 4.51 5.01
C ILE A 281 22.92 5.94 5.47
N THR A 282 22.57 6.79 4.52
CA THR A 282 22.06 8.14 4.76
C THR A 282 20.81 8.33 3.91
N TYR A 283 20.12 9.45 4.08
CA TYR A 283 18.87 9.70 3.37
C TYR A 283 18.98 10.96 2.54
N GLY A 284 18.38 10.94 1.35
CA GLY A 284 18.16 12.11 0.53
C GLY A 284 17.04 12.99 1.10
N GLN A 285 16.65 14.02 0.36
CA GLN A 285 15.50 14.83 0.75
C GLN A 285 14.24 13.98 0.79
N GLY A 286 13.46 14.13 1.88
CA GLY A 286 12.20 13.46 2.03
C GLY A 286 11.17 13.98 1.02
N ARG A 287 10.43 13.06 0.43
CA ARG A 287 9.31 13.38 -0.46
C ARG A 287 8.00 13.06 0.25
N ILE A 288 7.00 13.87 0.00
CA ILE A 288 5.64 13.62 0.47
C ILE A 288 4.99 12.53 -0.40
N SER A 289 4.29 11.63 0.24
CA SER A 289 3.48 10.62 -0.44
C SER A 289 2.13 11.21 -0.78
N TYR A 290 2.01 11.80 -1.96
CA TYR A 290 0.74 12.29 -2.48
C TYR A 290 -0.15 11.11 -2.90
N LYS A 291 -1.47 11.37 -2.96
CA LYS A 291 -2.47 10.50 -3.57
C LYS A 291 -3.26 11.30 -4.61
N GLU A 292 -4.04 10.62 -5.44
CA GLU A 292 -4.90 11.27 -6.44
C GLU A 292 -6.32 10.72 -6.37
N THR A 293 -7.31 11.57 -6.64
CA THR A 293 -8.71 11.19 -6.78
C THR A 293 -9.38 12.00 -7.88
N ILE A 294 -10.65 11.76 -8.14
CA ILE A 294 -11.44 12.46 -9.16
C ILE A 294 -12.56 13.30 -8.53
N VAL A 295 -13.00 14.34 -9.25
CA VAL A 295 -14.06 15.26 -8.79
C VAL A 295 -15.45 14.71 -9.06
N ALA A 296 -15.66 14.09 -10.22
CA ALA A 296 -16.97 13.67 -10.69
C ALA A 296 -16.90 12.27 -11.32
N PRO A 297 -18.03 11.55 -11.38
CA PRO A 297 -18.10 10.26 -12.03
C PRO A 297 -17.65 10.31 -13.49
N VAL A 298 -16.92 9.30 -13.94
CA VAL A 298 -16.37 9.20 -15.29
C VAL A 298 -16.41 7.77 -15.78
N MET A 299 -16.70 7.60 -17.08
CA MET A 299 -16.56 6.31 -17.74
C MET A 299 -15.14 6.10 -18.24
N GLY A 300 -14.58 4.95 -17.92
CA GLY A 300 -13.34 4.48 -18.50
C GLY A 300 -13.59 3.30 -19.42
N VAL A 301 -13.08 3.38 -20.67
CA VAL A 301 -13.19 2.32 -21.66
C VAL A 301 -11.82 1.84 -22.05
N GLY A 302 -11.59 0.54 -21.93
CA GLY A 302 -10.35 -0.10 -22.33
C GLY A 302 -10.60 -1.19 -23.36
N HIS A 303 -9.89 -1.12 -24.47
CA HIS A 303 -9.97 -2.09 -25.54
C HIS A 303 -8.59 -2.71 -25.82
N PHE A 304 -8.56 -4.02 -25.98
CA PHE A 304 -7.34 -4.75 -26.30
C PHE A 304 -7.63 -5.82 -27.35
N GLU A 305 -7.27 -5.54 -28.60
CA GLU A 305 -7.53 -6.38 -29.76
C GLU A 305 -6.30 -6.47 -30.68
N PRO A 306 -5.14 -6.95 -30.22
CA PRO A 306 -4.10 -7.37 -31.12
C PRO A 306 -4.53 -8.66 -31.83
N LEU A 307 -3.85 -9.02 -32.93
CA LEU A 307 -4.23 -10.15 -33.76
C LEU A 307 -4.50 -11.44 -32.93
N ARG A 308 -5.72 -12.00 -33.07
CA ARG A 308 -6.24 -13.18 -32.35
C ARG A 308 -6.49 -12.99 -30.85
N HIS A 309 -6.50 -11.77 -30.36
CA HIS A 309 -6.89 -11.44 -29.00
C HIS A 309 -8.05 -10.45 -29.03
N TYR A 310 -8.89 -10.45 -28.00
CA TYR A 310 -10.01 -9.52 -27.92
C TYR A 310 -10.50 -9.38 -26.49
N ALA A 311 -10.52 -8.18 -25.97
CA ALA A 311 -11.27 -7.83 -24.75
C ALA A 311 -11.66 -6.34 -24.77
N GLU A 312 -12.87 -6.04 -24.33
CA GLU A 312 -13.34 -4.69 -24.07
C GLU A 312 -13.94 -4.63 -22.66
N VAL A 313 -13.59 -3.59 -21.89
CA VAL A 313 -14.03 -3.39 -20.52
C VAL A 313 -14.48 -1.95 -20.36
N HIS A 314 -15.65 -1.76 -19.79
CA HIS A 314 -16.20 -0.46 -19.41
C HIS A 314 -16.30 -0.38 -17.88
N LEU A 315 -15.75 0.69 -17.32
CA LEU A 315 -15.66 0.94 -15.89
C LEU A 315 -16.22 2.32 -15.56
N LEU A 316 -17.18 2.38 -14.65
CA LEU A 316 -17.61 3.63 -14.05
C LEU A 316 -16.71 3.91 -12.86
N LEU A 317 -15.98 5.03 -12.88
CA LEU A 317 -15.16 5.53 -11.80
C LEU A 317 -15.95 6.63 -11.08
N GLU A 318 -16.21 6.47 -9.81
CA GLU A 318 -16.99 7.39 -8.99
C GLU A 318 -16.15 7.86 -7.80
N PRO A 319 -16.14 9.18 -7.49
CA PRO A 319 -15.49 9.66 -6.29
C PRO A 319 -16.23 9.19 -5.05
N MET A 320 -15.51 8.92 -3.98
CA MET A 320 -16.03 8.56 -2.67
C MET A 320 -15.61 9.57 -1.60
N GLU A 321 -16.13 9.40 -0.39
CA GLU A 321 -15.73 10.23 0.75
C GLU A 321 -14.25 10.07 1.05
N ASN A 322 -13.63 11.15 1.54
CA ASN A 322 -12.22 11.15 1.90
C ASN A 322 -11.90 10.06 2.94
N GLY A 323 -10.84 9.31 2.70
CA GLY A 323 -10.42 8.20 3.56
C GLY A 323 -11.17 6.88 3.35
N SER A 324 -12.10 6.80 2.41
CA SER A 324 -12.85 5.56 2.11
C SER A 324 -12.02 4.52 1.34
N GLY A 325 -10.90 4.94 0.74
CA GLY A 325 -10.03 4.06 -0.04
C GLY A 325 -10.65 3.62 -1.36
N MET A 326 -10.28 2.41 -1.83
CA MET A 326 -10.74 1.87 -3.12
C MET A 326 -11.84 0.84 -2.92
N CYS A 327 -12.94 0.97 -3.68
CA CYS A 327 -14.04 0.01 -3.71
C CYS A 327 -14.24 -0.51 -5.13
N PHE A 328 -14.54 -1.81 -5.27
CA PHE A 328 -14.73 -2.45 -6.57
C PHE A 328 -16.06 -3.21 -6.60
N ASP A 329 -16.82 -3.03 -7.69
CA ASP A 329 -18.17 -3.60 -7.83
C ASP A 329 -18.48 -3.96 -9.29
N SER A 330 -19.59 -4.63 -9.54
CA SER A 330 -20.11 -4.92 -10.88
C SER A 330 -21.63 -4.82 -10.92
N ILE A 331 -22.13 -4.01 -11.86
CA ILE A 331 -23.54 -3.93 -12.24
C ILE A 331 -23.79 -4.53 -13.63
N CYS A 332 -22.75 -5.05 -14.27
CA CYS A 332 -22.83 -5.64 -15.59
C CYS A 332 -23.72 -6.88 -15.59
N SER A 333 -24.67 -6.95 -16.54
CA SER A 333 -25.52 -8.13 -16.72
C SER A 333 -24.70 -9.34 -17.20
N GLU A 334 -25.05 -10.54 -16.72
CA GLU A 334 -24.46 -11.80 -17.20
C GLU A 334 -24.75 -12.05 -18.70
N ASP A 335 -25.80 -11.45 -19.26
CA ASP A 335 -26.13 -11.53 -20.68
C ASP A 335 -25.16 -10.68 -21.54
N VAL A 336 -24.56 -9.65 -20.97
CA VAL A 336 -23.58 -8.77 -21.63
C VAL A 336 -22.17 -9.35 -21.49
N LEU A 337 -21.78 -9.74 -20.28
CA LEU A 337 -20.48 -10.33 -20.00
C LEU A 337 -20.61 -11.46 -18.95
N ASP A 338 -20.13 -12.66 -19.29
CA ASP A 338 -20.16 -13.83 -18.40
C ASP A 338 -19.53 -13.52 -17.04
N LYS A 339 -20.13 -14.06 -15.98
CA LYS A 339 -19.74 -13.82 -14.58
C LYS A 339 -18.28 -14.19 -14.26
N ASN A 340 -17.72 -15.17 -14.96
CA ASN A 340 -16.31 -15.54 -14.74
C ASN A 340 -15.38 -14.45 -15.24
N TRP A 341 -15.70 -13.80 -16.36
CA TRP A 341 -14.95 -12.65 -16.85
C TRP A 341 -15.10 -11.44 -15.93
N GLN A 342 -16.30 -11.18 -15.40
CA GLN A 342 -16.49 -10.09 -14.42
C GLN A 342 -15.65 -10.33 -13.17
N ARG A 343 -15.61 -11.55 -12.62
CA ARG A 343 -14.76 -11.89 -11.48
C ARG A 343 -13.28 -11.71 -11.78
N LEU A 344 -12.87 -12.08 -13.00
CA LEU A 344 -11.47 -11.89 -13.42
C LEU A 344 -11.10 -10.40 -13.51
N ILE A 345 -11.98 -9.56 -14.06
CA ILE A 345 -11.79 -8.11 -14.09
C ILE A 345 -11.66 -7.56 -12.66
N LEU A 346 -12.55 -7.95 -11.73
CA LEU A 346 -12.46 -7.55 -10.33
C LEU A 346 -11.13 -7.98 -9.71
N THR A 347 -10.64 -9.18 -10.03
CA THR A 347 -9.32 -9.64 -9.59
C THR A 347 -8.21 -8.74 -10.14
N HIS A 348 -8.29 -8.34 -11.42
CA HIS A 348 -7.30 -7.45 -12.04
C HIS A 348 -7.34 -6.02 -11.47
N LEU A 349 -8.50 -5.55 -11.02
CA LEU A 349 -8.63 -4.28 -10.31
C LEU A 349 -7.98 -4.34 -8.91
N GLN A 350 -8.01 -5.50 -8.24
CA GLN A 350 -7.47 -5.69 -6.89
C GLN A 350 -5.97 -6.08 -6.87
N GLU A 351 -5.42 -6.62 -7.98
CA GLU A 351 -4.06 -7.19 -7.98
C GLU A 351 -2.94 -6.14 -7.97
N ARG A 352 -3.27 -4.87 -8.23
CA ARG A 352 -2.27 -3.79 -8.28
C ARG A 352 -2.81 -2.47 -7.76
N GLU A 353 -1.90 -1.62 -7.30
CA GLU A 353 -2.16 -0.22 -7.00
C GLU A 353 -2.11 0.59 -8.30
N PHE A 354 -3.23 1.23 -8.65
CA PHE A 354 -3.30 2.10 -9.83
C PHE A 354 -2.70 3.47 -9.53
N ARG A 355 -2.13 4.09 -10.55
CA ARG A 355 -1.55 5.42 -10.48
C ARG A 355 -2.43 6.43 -11.19
N GLY A 356 -2.51 7.61 -10.60
CA GLY A 356 -3.20 8.75 -11.20
C GLY A 356 -2.41 9.40 -12.32
N VAL A 357 -3.02 10.40 -12.94
CA VAL A 357 -2.52 11.04 -14.17
C VAL A 357 -1.85 12.39 -13.92
N LEU A 358 -1.90 12.92 -12.70
CA LEU A 358 -1.29 14.21 -12.37
C LEU A 358 0.21 14.08 -12.02
N THR A 359 0.54 13.15 -11.14
CA THR A 359 1.90 12.97 -10.61
C THR A 359 2.37 11.53 -10.66
N GLY A 360 1.52 10.61 -11.11
CA GLY A 360 1.74 9.17 -11.00
C GLY A 360 1.64 8.64 -9.58
N SER A 361 1.03 9.40 -8.67
CA SER A 361 0.77 8.97 -7.30
C SER A 361 -0.38 7.96 -7.26
N PRO A 362 -0.46 7.11 -6.21
CA PRO A 362 -1.57 6.16 -6.07
C PRO A 362 -2.93 6.84 -6.06
N ILE A 363 -3.94 6.23 -6.70
CA ILE A 363 -5.32 6.70 -6.60
C ILE A 363 -5.98 6.20 -5.31
N THR A 364 -6.93 6.97 -4.78
CA THR A 364 -7.70 6.64 -3.56
C THR A 364 -9.10 7.25 -3.62
N ASP A 365 -9.94 6.83 -2.68
CA ASP A 365 -11.28 7.38 -2.46
C ASP A 365 -12.15 7.34 -3.72
N MET A 366 -12.12 6.16 -4.35
CA MET A 366 -12.86 5.89 -5.58
C MET A 366 -13.56 4.53 -5.54
N LYS A 367 -14.78 4.49 -6.10
CA LYS A 367 -15.46 3.26 -6.46
C LYS A 367 -15.29 3.01 -7.96
N ILE A 368 -14.83 1.82 -8.32
CA ILE A 368 -14.72 1.39 -9.72
C ILE A 368 -15.72 0.27 -9.96
N THR A 369 -16.72 0.52 -10.81
CA THR A 369 -17.83 -0.39 -11.08
C THR A 369 -17.77 -0.88 -12.52
N ILE A 370 -17.82 -2.20 -12.74
CA ILE A 370 -17.93 -2.78 -14.08
C ILE A 370 -19.37 -2.54 -14.57
N THR A 371 -19.52 -1.81 -15.67
CA THR A 371 -20.83 -1.49 -16.27
C THR A 371 -21.14 -2.35 -17.48
N ALA A 372 -20.14 -2.57 -18.34
CA ALA A 372 -20.24 -3.40 -19.53
C ALA A 372 -18.88 -4.03 -19.88
N GLY A 373 -18.91 -4.93 -20.85
CA GLY A 373 -17.69 -5.51 -21.42
C GLY A 373 -18.03 -6.52 -22.51
N ARG A 374 -17.01 -6.89 -23.27
CA ARG A 374 -17.19 -7.84 -24.38
C ARG A 374 -16.01 -8.80 -24.48
N ALA A 375 -16.36 -10.09 -24.63
CA ALA A 375 -15.43 -11.17 -24.92
C ALA A 375 -15.71 -11.75 -26.30
N HIS A 376 -14.71 -12.36 -26.91
CA HIS A 376 -14.87 -13.14 -28.14
C HIS A 376 -14.63 -14.61 -27.86
N GLN A 377 -15.56 -15.49 -28.23
CA GLN A 377 -15.57 -16.92 -27.87
C GLN A 377 -14.28 -17.70 -28.21
N LYS A 378 -13.50 -17.26 -29.21
CA LYS A 378 -12.29 -17.94 -29.71
C LYS A 378 -11.02 -17.16 -29.53
N HIS A 379 -11.11 -15.88 -29.14
CA HIS A 379 -9.98 -14.95 -29.17
C HIS A 379 -9.79 -14.20 -27.86
N THR A 380 -10.54 -14.55 -26.81
CA THR A 380 -10.38 -13.93 -25.50
C THR A 380 -9.65 -14.85 -24.54
N GLU A 381 -8.57 -14.37 -23.99
CA GLU A 381 -7.82 -15.00 -22.91
C GLU A 381 -7.82 -14.12 -21.65
N GLY A 382 -7.46 -14.68 -20.50
CA GLY A 382 -7.47 -13.93 -19.23
C GLY A 382 -6.54 -12.70 -19.25
N GLY A 383 -5.40 -12.80 -19.92
CA GLY A 383 -4.46 -11.70 -20.09
C GLY A 383 -5.01 -10.52 -20.89
N ASP A 384 -5.95 -10.76 -21.81
CA ASP A 384 -6.58 -9.72 -22.61
C ASP A 384 -7.45 -8.81 -21.74
N PHE A 385 -8.22 -9.42 -20.81
CA PHE A 385 -9.00 -8.67 -19.83
C PHE A 385 -8.11 -7.88 -18.88
N ARG A 386 -6.94 -8.40 -18.49
CA ARG A 386 -5.97 -7.63 -17.70
C ARG A 386 -5.57 -6.35 -18.43
N GLN A 387 -5.21 -6.46 -19.70
CA GLN A 387 -4.80 -5.31 -20.51
C GLN A 387 -5.95 -4.32 -20.76
N ALA A 388 -7.15 -4.81 -21.04
CA ALA A 388 -8.32 -3.96 -21.26
C ALA A 388 -8.71 -3.24 -19.95
N THR A 389 -8.69 -3.95 -18.80
CA THR A 389 -9.01 -3.36 -17.48
C THR A 389 -8.06 -2.23 -17.12
N TYR A 390 -6.74 -2.44 -17.28
CA TYR A 390 -5.76 -1.42 -16.94
C TYR A 390 -5.91 -0.17 -17.82
N ARG A 391 -6.18 -0.37 -19.11
CA ARG A 391 -6.44 0.73 -20.04
C ARG A 391 -7.73 1.47 -19.72
N ALA A 392 -8.79 0.75 -19.32
CA ALA A 392 -10.05 1.35 -18.92
C ALA A 392 -9.88 2.29 -17.71
N VAL A 393 -9.12 1.87 -16.70
CA VAL A 393 -8.85 2.73 -15.55
C VAL A 393 -8.10 3.98 -15.95
N ILE A 394 -6.99 3.84 -16.68
CA ILE A 394 -6.17 5.00 -17.08
C ILE A 394 -6.92 5.92 -18.04
N GLN A 395 -7.64 5.36 -19.02
CA GLN A 395 -8.45 6.14 -19.96
C GLN A 395 -9.52 6.96 -19.21
N GLY A 396 -10.21 6.35 -18.23
CA GLY A 396 -11.17 7.06 -17.40
C GLY A 396 -10.51 8.20 -16.58
N LEU A 397 -9.35 7.95 -15.99
CA LEU A 397 -8.59 8.97 -15.26
C LEU A 397 -8.11 10.12 -16.17
N MET A 398 -7.73 9.82 -17.42
CA MET A 398 -7.36 10.83 -18.42
C MET A 398 -8.54 11.72 -18.84
N MET A 399 -9.77 11.17 -18.79
CA MET A 399 -11.00 11.91 -19.09
C MET A 399 -11.52 12.69 -17.88
N ALA A 400 -11.12 12.31 -16.66
CA ALA A 400 -11.60 12.89 -15.42
C ALA A 400 -10.89 14.21 -15.09
N GLU A 401 -11.58 15.06 -14.33
CA GLU A 401 -10.94 16.10 -13.56
C GLU A 401 -10.37 15.47 -12.27
N SER A 402 -9.04 15.38 -12.20
CA SER A 402 -8.31 14.76 -11.09
C SER A 402 -7.85 15.79 -10.08
N ILE A 403 -7.86 15.42 -8.80
CA ILE A 403 -7.36 16.21 -7.67
C ILE A 403 -6.14 15.53 -7.08
N LEU A 404 -5.09 16.31 -6.82
CA LEU A 404 -3.95 15.88 -6.03
C LEU A 404 -4.29 16.03 -4.54
N LEU A 405 -4.03 14.97 -3.78
CA LEU A 405 -4.24 14.91 -2.34
C LEU A 405 -2.88 14.90 -1.61
N GLU A 406 -2.77 15.71 -0.57
CA GLU A 406 -1.61 15.74 0.32
C GLU A 406 -1.97 15.23 1.72
N PRO A 407 -1.03 14.56 2.41
CA PRO A 407 -1.25 14.13 3.79
C PRO A 407 -1.25 15.32 4.74
N VAL A 408 -2.04 15.22 5.80
CA VAL A 408 -2.28 16.26 6.79
C VAL A 408 -1.95 15.74 8.18
N TYR A 409 -1.37 16.61 9.00
CA TYR A 409 -1.25 16.42 10.44
C TYR A 409 -2.40 17.09 11.17
N ALA A 410 -3.07 16.36 12.06
CA ALA A 410 -3.75 16.95 13.19
C ALA A 410 -2.69 17.33 14.22
N PHE A 411 -2.66 18.59 14.64
CA PHE A 411 -1.67 19.05 15.60
C PHE A 411 -2.31 19.54 16.90
N LYS A 412 -1.55 19.40 17.99
CA LYS A 412 -1.79 20.02 19.27
C LYS A 412 -0.51 20.73 19.71
N ILE A 413 -0.56 22.06 19.76
CA ILE A 413 0.55 22.91 20.15
C ILE A 413 0.24 23.51 21.52
N GLU A 414 1.13 23.31 22.50
CA GLU A 414 1.06 23.91 23.83
C GLU A 414 2.23 24.90 23.97
N VAL A 415 1.92 26.17 24.17
CA VAL A 415 2.91 27.26 24.33
C VAL A 415 2.50 28.25 25.39
N PRO A 416 3.47 28.93 26.07
CA PRO A 416 3.17 30.09 26.89
C PRO A 416 2.37 31.14 26.10
N GLN A 417 1.44 31.82 26.77
CA GLN A 417 0.50 32.77 26.15
C GLN A 417 1.21 33.86 25.32
N GLU A 418 2.44 34.26 25.73
CA GLU A 418 3.25 35.26 24.99
C GLU A 418 3.62 34.81 23.56
N TYR A 419 3.70 33.51 23.28
CA TYR A 419 4.06 32.96 21.98
C TYR A 419 2.86 32.58 21.11
N ALA A 420 1.64 32.55 21.65
CA ALA A 420 0.43 32.11 20.93
C ALA A 420 0.20 32.90 19.64
N GLY A 421 0.38 34.23 19.67
CA GLY A 421 0.23 35.07 18.48
C GLY A 421 1.18 34.71 17.33
N ARG A 422 2.42 34.29 17.65
CA ARG A 422 3.37 33.83 16.65
C ARG A 422 2.95 32.49 16.08
N VAL A 423 2.52 31.54 16.92
CA VAL A 423 2.04 30.23 16.48
C VAL A 423 0.86 30.38 15.52
N PHE A 424 -0.09 31.27 15.79
CA PHE A 424 -1.20 31.56 14.87
C PHE A 424 -0.70 32.03 13.49
N ALA A 425 0.26 32.95 13.46
CA ALA A 425 0.82 33.43 12.20
C ALA A 425 1.58 32.34 11.46
N ASP A 426 2.30 31.49 12.18
CA ASP A 426 3.03 30.36 11.61
C ASP A 426 2.09 29.29 11.03
N ILE A 427 0.97 28.96 11.71
CA ILE A 427 -0.04 28.04 11.18
C ILE A 427 -0.62 28.55 9.86
N VAL A 428 -1.00 29.83 9.79
CA VAL A 428 -1.49 30.43 8.54
C VAL A 428 -0.44 30.37 7.44
N LYS A 429 0.82 30.67 7.75
CA LYS A 429 1.95 30.58 6.80
C LYS A 429 2.16 29.15 6.29
N MET A 430 1.91 28.16 7.13
CA MET A 430 2.00 26.73 6.78
C MET A 430 0.76 26.22 6.03
N SER A 431 -0.19 27.08 5.65
CA SER A 431 -1.46 26.69 5.02
C SER A 431 -2.30 25.75 5.92
N GLY A 432 -2.15 25.89 7.23
CA GLY A 432 -2.91 25.14 8.22
C GLY A 432 -4.22 25.82 8.60
N SER A 433 -5.12 25.05 9.19
CA SER A 433 -6.37 25.49 9.81
C SER A 433 -6.30 25.31 11.33
N MET A 434 -7.05 26.13 12.04
CA MET A 434 -7.22 26.01 13.49
C MET A 434 -8.64 25.56 13.81
N ASP A 435 -8.77 24.53 14.64
CA ASP A 435 -10.06 24.00 15.08
C ASP A 435 -10.46 24.56 16.44
N GLY A 436 -9.47 24.78 17.32
CA GLY A 436 -9.73 25.27 18.66
C GLY A 436 -8.54 25.94 19.34
N GLN A 437 -8.86 26.72 20.35
CA GLN A 437 -7.90 27.32 21.26
C GLN A 437 -8.42 27.21 22.69
N GLU A 438 -7.59 26.74 23.60
CA GLU A 438 -7.89 26.63 25.02
C GLU A 438 -6.78 27.29 25.83
N ILE A 439 -7.14 28.01 26.87
CA ILE A 439 -6.19 28.62 27.80
C ILE A 439 -6.18 27.78 29.08
N SER A 440 -5.05 27.11 29.34
CA SER A 440 -4.83 26.30 30.54
C SER A 440 -3.76 26.92 31.41
N GLY A 441 -4.14 27.68 32.43
CA GLY A 441 -3.20 28.42 33.29
C GLY A 441 -2.38 29.46 32.53
N GLU A 442 -1.05 29.31 32.50
CA GLU A 442 -0.12 30.20 31.78
C GLU A 442 0.14 29.73 30.33
N ALA A 443 -0.38 28.57 29.94
CA ALA A 443 -0.21 28.01 28.59
C ALA A 443 -1.46 28.19 27.74
N THR A 444 -1.25 28.30 26.45
CA THR A 444 -2.28 28.25 25.41
C THR A 444 -2.11 26.95 24.64
N ILE A 445 -3.17 26.18 24.54
CA ILE A 445 -3.27 24.98 23.73
C ILE A 445 -4.00 25.33 22.44
N ILE A 446 -3.40 25.03 21.30
CA ILE A 446 -3.91 25.32 19.97
C ILE A 446 -4.03 23.98 19.24
N THR A 447 -5.21 23.68 18.72
CA THR A 447 -5.47 22.48 17.93
C THR A 447 -5.86 22.85 16.50
N GLY A 448 -5.52 21.99 15.54
CA GLY A 448 -5.84 22.24 14.15
C GLY A 448 -5.17 21.24 13.22
N HIS A 449 -5.23 21.55 11.93
CA HIS A 449 -4.69 20.71 10.87
C HIS A 449 -3.71 21.50 10.01
N ALA A 450 -2.64 20.86 9.54
CA ALA A 450 -1.70 21.46 8.60
C ALA A 450 -1.05 20.41 7.68
N PRO A 451 -0.68 20.80 6.43
CA PRO A 451 0.01 19.91 5.52
C PRO A 451 1.31 19.38 6.11
N VAL A 452 1.55 18.08 5.94
CA VAL A 452 2.79 17.43 6.42
C VAL A 452 4.02 18.11 5.84
N TYR A 453 3.96 18.54 4.57
CA TYR A 453 5.07 19.20 3.88
C TYR A 453 5.56 20.46 4.60
N THR A 454 4.65 21.32 5.04
CA THR A 454 4.97 22.61 5.67
C THR A 454 5.29 22.47 7.15
N MET A 455 4.69 21.48 7.85
CA MET A 455 4.79 21.33 9.30
C MET A 455 5.92 20.40 9.76
N ARG A 456 6.50 19.57 8.89
CA ARG A 456 7.47 18.53 9.25
C ARG A 456 8.69 19.01 10.04
N GLU A 457 9.13 20.24 9.84
CA GLU A 457 10.29 20.84 10.51
C GLU A 457 9.90 21.85 11.62
N TYR A 458 8.61 22.12 11.78
CA TYR A 458 8.11 23.15 12.68
C TYR A 458 8.45 22.91 14.15
N TYR A 459 8.61 21.64 14.58
CA TYR A 459 9.04 21.33 15.95
C TYR A 459 10.36 22.01 16.33
N SER A 460 11.31 22.05 15.41
CA SER A 460 12.62 22.70 15.64
C SER A 460 12.47 24.22 15.78
N GLU A 461 11.62 24.83 14.95
CA GLU A 461 11.32 26.26 15.02
C GLU A 461 10.58 26.62 16.31
N LEU A 462 9.55 25.84 16.65
CA LEU A 462 8.77 25.99 17.89
C LEU A 462 9.69 25.94 19.11
N THR A 463 10.54 24.93 19.21
CA THR A 463 11.48 24.75 20.31
C THR A 463 12.46 25.92 20.41
N ALA A 464 12.95 26.41 19.27
CA ALA A 464 13.92 27.51 19.24
C ALA A 464 13.33 28.83 19.76
N PHE A 465 12.15 29.25 19.28
CA PHE A 465 11.59 30.52 19.71
C PHE A 465 10.90 30.48 21.09
N SER A 466 10.36 29.32 21.46
CA SER A 466 9.74 29.13 22.78
C SER A 466 10.76 28.81 23.89
N ARG A 467 12.08 28.82 23.57
CA ARG A 467 13.16 28.46 24.49
C ARG A 467 13.00 27.08 25.12
N GLY A 468 12.42 26.14 24.38
CA GLY A 468 12.19 24.76 24.83
C GLY A 468 10.94 24.56 25.68
N THR A 469 10.10 25.58 25.87
CA THR A 469 8.84 25.46 26.61
C THR A 469 7.67 25.01 25.73
N GLY A 470 7.73 25.25 24.41
CA GLY A 470 6.71 24.82 23.47
C GLY A 470 6.71 23.32 23.27
N ARG A 471 5.54 22.75 23.16
CA ARG A 471 5.31 21.33 22.87
C ARG A 471 4.49 21.22 21.61
N LEU A 472 4.85 20.30 20.75
CA LEU A 472 4.12 19.95 19.53
C LEU A 472 3.83 18.44 19.57
N GLN A 473 2.58 18.11 19.46
CA GLN A 473 2.12 16.76 19.16
C GLN A 473 1.50 16.81 17.76
N VAL A 474 1.82 15.84 16.92
CA VAL A 474 1.26 15.67 15.59
C VAL A 474 0.85 14.23 15.38
N ASP A 475 -0.32 14.04 14.81
CA ASP A 475 -0.83 12.74 14.39
C ASP A 475 -1.28 12.87 12.93
N ILE A 476 -1.19 11.79 12.13
CA ILE A 476 -1.62 11.83 10.74
C ILE A 476 -3.14 11.77 10.70
N ASP A 477 -3.78 12.72 10.03
CA ASP A 477 -5.23 12.84 9.91
C ASP A 477 -5.72 12.72 8.46
N GLY A 478 -5.18 11.74 7.75
CA GLY A 478 -5.60 11.44 6.39
C GLY A 478 -5.02 12.37 5.33
N TYR A 479 -5.81 12.64 4.30
CA TYR A 479 -5.42 13.39 3.12
C TYR A 479 -6.44 14.50 2.82
N GLN A 480 -5.97 15.61 2.27
CA GLN A 480 -6.80 16.72 1.80
C GLN A 480 -6.35 17.19 0.42
N PRO A 481 -7.15 18.00 -0.31
CA PRO A 481 -6.69 18.62 -1.55
C PRO A 481 -5.40 19.41 -1.35
N CYS A 482 -4.43 19.18 -2.22
CA CYS A 482 -3.09 19.77 -2.10
C CYS A 482 -3.14 21.29 -2.26
N HIS A 483 -2.59 22.03 -1.30
CA HIS A 483 -2.62 23.50 -1.26
C HIS A 483 -1.75 24.16 -2.34
N ASN A 484 -0.73 23.48 -2.85
CA ASN A 484 0.22 24.00 -3.85
C ASN A 484 0.37 23.05 -5.06
N THR A 485 -0.75 22.53 -5.56
CA THR A 485 -0.79 21.55 -6.66
C THR A 485 0.08 21.94 -7.85
N GLU A 486 0.04 23.20 -8.31
CA GLU A 486 0.81 23.66 -9.48
C GLU A 486 2.32 23.52 -9.29
N GLU A 487 2.83 23.81 -8.09
CA GLU A 487 4.26 23.67 -7.76
C GLU A 487 4.67 22.19 -7.77
N VAL A 488 3.83 21.32 -7.18
CA VAL A 488 4.08 19.88 -7.13
C VAL A 488 4.07 19.26 -8.54
N LEU A 489 3.14 19.66 -9.39
CA LEU A 489 3.09 19.22 -10.79
C LEU A 489 4.34 19.66 -11.56
N ALA A 490 4.75 20.91 -11.37
CA ALA A 490 5.97 21.45 -12.00
C ALA A 490 7.25 20.73 -11.52
N GLU A 491 7.30 20.28 -10.25
CA GLU A 491 8.45 19.54 -9.72
C GLU A 491 8.49 18.09 -10.20
N ARG A 492 7.33 17.43 -10.29
CA ARG A 492 7.23 16.01 -10.62
C ARG A 492 7.46 15.70 -12.09
N HIS A 493 7.11 16.61 -13.00
CA HIS A 493 7.22 16.44 -14.45
C HIS A 493 6.69 15.09 -14.95
N TYR A 494 5.61 14.58 -14.35
CA TYR A 494 5.00 13.32 -14.76
C TYR A 494 4.16 13.54 -16.02
N ASP A 495 4.36 12.69 -17.03
CA ASP A 495 3.56 12.66 -18.24
C ASP A 495 2.89 11.29 -18.37
N PRO A 496 1.56 11.20 -18.17
CA PRO A 496 0.84 9.92 -18.22
C PRO A 496 0.82 9.30 -19.63
N GLU A 497 1.00 10.06 -20.71
CA GLU A 497 1.06 9.53 -22.07
C GLU A 497 2.39 8.82 -22.35
N LEU A 498 3.47 9.20 -21.66
CA LEU A 498 4.78 8.57 -21.76
C LEU A 498 4.96 7.38 -20.82
N ASP A 499 4.01 7.11 -19.91
CA ASP A 499 4.09 5.98 -18.98
C ASP A 499 3.79 4.66 -19.69
N ARG A 500 4.84 3.98 -20.12
CA ARG A 500 4.75 2.66 -20.77
C ARG A 500 4.19 1.55 -19.87
N PHE A 501 4.23 1.72 -18.55
CA PHE A 501 3.67 0.74 -17.60
C PHE A 501 2.17 0.92 -17.39
N ASN A 502 1.65 2.12 -17.67
CA ASN A 502 0.24 2.48 -17.56
C ASN A 502 -0.24 3.17 -18.83
N PRO A 503 -0.29 2.45 -19.98
CA PRO A 503 -0.64 3.06 -21.24
C PRO A 503 -2.08 3.58 -21.23
N SER A 504 -2.26 4.83 -21.63
CA SER A 504 -3.57 5.48 -21.75
C SER A 504 -4.32 5.11 -23.02
N SER A 505 -3.59 4.70 -24.07
CA SER A 505 -4.15 4.30 -25.35
C SER A 505 -4.70 2.87 -25.34
N SER A 506 -5.71 2.59 -26.15
CA SER A 506 -6.28 1.26 -26.41
C SER A 506 -5.73 0.65 -27.70
N VAL A 507 -5.77 -0.68 -27.79
CA VAL A 507 -5.30 -1.43 -28.98
C VAL A 507 -6.51 -1.98 -29.73
N PHE A 508 -6.73 -1.53 -30.95
CA PHE A 508 -7.76 -2.01 -31.86
C PHE A 508 -7.16 -2.77 -33.04
N CYS A 509 -7.98 -3.50 -33.78
CA CYS A 509 -7.55 -4.26 -34.94
C CYS A 509 -8.38 -3.90 -36.17
N ALA A 510 -7.71 -3.53 -37.27
CA ALA A 510 -8.34 -3.36 -38.55
C ALA A 510 -7.56 -4.11 -39.65
N HIS A 511 -8.25 -4.88 -40.46
CA HIS A 511 -7.66 -5.65 -41.57
C HIS A 511 -6.53 -6.59 -41.16
N GLY A 512 -6.57 -7.08 -39.90
CA GLY A 512 -5.55 -7.99 -39.34
C GLY A 512 -4.26 -7.31 -38.86
N ALA A 513 -4.28 -5.98 -38.70
CA ALA A 513 -3.20 -5.21 -38.11
C ALA A 513 -3.71 -4.46 -36.86
N GLY A 514 -2.94 -4.54 -35.76
CA GLY A 514 -3.21 -3.77 -34.55
C GLY A 514 -2.83 -2.29 -34.77
N TYR A 515 -3.60 -1.38 -34.17
CA TYR A 515 -3.29 0.04 -34.14
C TYR A 515 -3.70 0.63 -32.79
N LEU A 516 -3.00 1.69 -32.36
CA LEU A 516 -3.31 2.40 -31.14
C LEU A 516 -4.39 3.44 -31.39
N VAL A 517 -5.30 3.54 -30.44
CA VAL A 517 -6.31 4.62 -30.36
C VAL A 517 -6.03 5.36 -29.06
N ASP A 518 -5.77 6.65 -29.19
CA ASP A 518 -5.49 7.51 -28.05
C ASP A 518 -6.72 7.62 -27.13
N TRP A 519 -6.49 7.89 -25.87
CA TRP A 519 -7.50 7.88 -24.80
C TRP A 519 -8.74 8.75 -25.10
N TYR A 520 -8.59 9.87 -25.81
CA TYR A 520 -9.67 10.78 -26.17
C TYR A 520 -10.55 10.30 -27.33
N ASP A 521 -10.06 9.36 -28.16
CA ASP A 521 -10.78 8.82 -29.31
C ASP A 521 -11.37 7.41 -29.04
N VAL A 522 -11.17 6.85 -27.84
CA VAL A 522 -11.61 5.48 -27.51
C VAL A 522 -13.14 5.33 -27.61
N TYR A 523 -13.90 6.32 -27.16
CA TYR A 523 -15.38 6.27 -27.18
C TYR A 523 -15.96 6.19 -28.59
N GLU A 524 -15.32 6.83 -29.57
CA GLU A 524 -15.75 6.76 -30.97
C GLU A 524 -15.52 5.36 -31.56
N ASN A 525 -14.47 4.68 -31.09
CA ASN A 525 -14.00 3.39 -31.61
C ASN A 525 -14.50 2.16 -30.83
N MET A 526 -15.02 2.32 -29.62
CA MET A 526 -15.48 1.20 -28.77
C MET A 526 -16.56 0.36 -29.47
N HIS A 527 -16.60 -0.93 -29.19
CA HIS A 527 -17.51 -1.88 -29.81
C HIS A 527 -18.83 -2.05 -29.03
N VAL A 528 -18.84 -1.86 -27.72
CA VAL A 528 -20.05 -1.86 -26.90
C VAL A 528 -20.58 -0.43 -26.85
N LYS A 529 -21.71 -0.17 -27.52
CA LYS A 529 -22.30 1.18 -27.61
C LYS A 529 -23.38 1.43 -26.57
N GLU A 530 -24.04 0.38 -26.10
CA GLU A 530 -25.10 0.46 -25.08
C GLU A 530 -24.46 0.15 -23.71
N ASP A 531 -24.31 1.15 -22.87
CA ASP A 531 -23.72 1.04 -21.55
C ASP A 531 -24.42 2.00 -20.58
N PRO A 532 -25.11 1.48 -19.52
CA PRO A 532 -25.79 2.32 -18.54
C PRO A 532 -24.86 3.24 -17.74
N GLY A 533 -23.56 2.96 -17.72
CA GLY A 533 -22.57 3.78 -17.02
C GLY A 533 -22.40 5.17 -17.61
N PHE A 534 -22.63 5.37 -18.92
CA PHE A 534 -22.55 6.68 -19.54
C PHE A 534 -23.66 7.63 -19.08
N GLU A 535 -24.87 7.11 -18.81
CA GLU A 535 -25.97 7.91 -18.26
C GLU A 535 -25.63 8.42 -16.84
N ILE A 536 -24.97 7.60 -16.05
CA ILE A 536 -24.58 7.93 -14.67
C ILE A 536 -23.42 8.94 -14.67
N SER A 537 -22.43 8.75 -15.54
CA SER A 537 -21.23 9.60 -15.58
C SER A 537 -21.51 11.03 -16.07
N GLY A 538 -22.61 11.24 -16.80
CA GLY A 538 -22.94 12.56 -17.35
C GLY A 538 -21.93 13.10 -18.35
N GLN A 539 -20.95 12.29 -18.79
CA GLN A 539 -19.86 12.72 -19.67
C GLN A 539 -20.28 12.90 -21.12
N LEU A 540 -21.32 12.19 -21.56
CA LEU A 540 -21.96 12.46 -22.83
C LEU A 540 -23.15 13.38 -22.56
N GLY A 541 -22.88 14.67 -22.44
CA GLY A 541 -23.92 15.69 -22.47
C GLY A 541 -24.59 15.65 -23.86
N TYR A 542 -25.62 14.82 -24.01
CA TYR A 542 -26.54 14.98 -25.12
C TYR A 542 -27.34 16.25 -24.84
N THR A 543 -27.24 17.22 -25.72
CA THR A 543 -28.28 18.24 -25.80
C THR A 543 -29.57 17.55 -26.24
N GLU A 544 -30.76 18.09 -25.85
CA GLU A 544 -32.07 17.55 -26.24
C GLU A 544 -32.21 17.38 -27.79
N ASP A 545 -31.28 17.91 -28.58
CA ASP A 545 -31.20 17.81 -30.04
C ASP A 545 -30.25 16.71 -30.54
N GLY A 546 -29.61 15.90 -29.70
CA GLY A 546 -28.80 14.75 -30.10
C GLY A 546 -27.38 15.06 -30.57
N ASP A 547 -26.91 16.29 -30.45
CA ASP A 547 -25.54 16.67 -30.75
C ASP A 547 -24.64 16.47 -29.52
N VAL A 548 -23.52 15.78 -29.73
CA VAL A 548 -22.45 15.61 -28.71
C VAL A 548 -21.85 16.98 -28.46
N THR A 549 -22.05 17.51 -27.25
CA THR A 549 -21.31 18.71 -26.84
C THR A 549 -19.82 18.38 -26.78
N ASP A 550 -19.04 19.13 -27.56
CA ASP A 550 -17.57 19.08 -27.51
C ASP A 550 -17.11 19.32 -26.08
N ILE A 551 -16.73 18.26 -25.39
CA ILE A 551 -15.92 18.38 -24.17
C ILE A 551 -14.61 19.03 -24.64
N PRO A 552 -14.14 20.12 -24.03
CA PRO A 552 -12.86 20.71 -24.41
C PRO A 552 -11.71 19.77 -24.00
N VAL A 553 -11.53 18.73 -24.77
CA VAL A 553 -10.37 17.85 -24.68
C VAL A 553 -9.22 18.60 -25.32
N ASN A 554 -8.20 18.92 -24.55
CA ASN A 554 -7.00 19.54 -25.04
C ASN A 554 -6.26 18.49 -25.90
N ARG A 555 -6.61 18.38 -27.19
CA ARG A 555 -6.05 17.40 -28.13
C ARG A 555 -4.62 17.81 -28.46
N PRO A 556 -3.59 17.05 -28.07
CA PRO A 556 -2.25 17.31 -28.58
C PRO A 556 -2.26 17.06 -30.08
N GLY A 557 -1.73 18.00 -30.85
CA GLY A 557 -1.68 17.92 -32.32
C GLY A 557 -0.72 16.85 -32.82
N LYS A 558 -1.05 15.56 -32.66
CA LYS A 558 -0.27 14.44 -33.22
C LYS A 558 -0.65 14.13 -34.66
N SER A 559 0.33 13.78 -35.47
CA SER A 559 0.12 13.36 -36.84
C SER A 559 -0.33 11.89 -36.90
N VAL A 560 -1.17 11.55 -37.88
CA VAL A 560 -1.68 10.17 -38.14
C VAL A 560 -0.56 9.12 -38.30
N SER A 561 0.70 9.53 -38.55
CA SER A 561 1.85 8.62 -38.64
C SER A 561 2.32 8.05 -37.29
N ASP A 562 1.90 8.63 -36.16
CA ASP A 562 2.32 8.22 -34.81
C ASP A 562 1.36 7.21 -34.17
N MET A 563 0.27 6.86 -34.85
CA MET A 563 -0.77 5.96 -34.32
C MET A 563 -0.53 4.47 -34.62
N SER A 564 0.53 4.09 -35.30
CA SER A 564 0.85 2.68 -35.55
C SER A 564 1.70 2.09 -34.45
N ILE A 565 1.20 1.06 -33.78
CA ILE A 565 1.98 0.28 -32.84
C ILE A 565 3.13 -0.41 -33.56
N THR A 566 4.35 -0.31 -33.04
CA THR A 566 5.50 -1.00 -33.60
C THR A 566 5.51 -2.47 -33.20
N ASP A 567 6.15 -3.33 -33.99
CA ASP A 567 6.29 -4.75 -33.65
C ASP A 567 7.04 -4.96 -32.32
N GLU A 568 7.92 -4.02 -31.96
CA GLU A 568 8.66 -4.02 -30.70
C GLU A 568 7.75 -3.68 -29.53
N GLU A 569 6.90 -2.64 -29.63
CA GLU A 569 5.91 -2.28 -28.62
C GLU A 569 4.87 -3.38 -28.40
N LEU A 570 4.39 -3.99 -29.49
CA LEU A 570 3.48 -5.12 -29.40
C LEU A 570 4.14 -6.32 -28.72
N SER A 571 5.38 -6.62 -29.07
CA SER A 571 6.16 -7.69 -28.44
C SER A 571 6.40 -7.43 -26.94
N GLU A 572 6.64 -6.18 -26.55
CA GLU A 572 6.73 -5.79 -25.13
C GLU A 572 5.41 -5.98 -24.39
N ILE A 573 4.28 -5.61 -25.00
CA ILE A 573 2.94 -5.80 -24.44
C ILE A 573 2.69 -7.30 -24.23
N PHE A 574 3.00 -8.14 -25.21
CA PHE A 574 2.86 -9.58 -25.10
C PHE A 574 3.79 -10.18 -24.03
N ALA A 575 5.03 -9.76 -23.97
CA ALA A 575 5.99 -10.24 -22.97
C ALA A 575 5.53 -9.91 -21.55
N ARG A 576 4.90 -8.75 -21.33
CA ARG A 576 4.35 -8.35 -20.03
C ARG A 576 3.06 -9.11 -19.68
N THR A 577 2.24 -9.41 -20.67
CA THR A 577 0.92 -10.02 -20.48
C THR A 577 1.02 -11.53 -20.28
N PHE A 578 1.88 -12.18 -21.07
CA PHE A 578 1.98 -13.65 -21.17
C PHE A 578 3.35 -14.22 -20.74
N GLY A 579 4.28 -13.37 -20.28
CA GLY A 579 5.62 -13.74 -19.86
C GLY A 579 6.66 -13.72 -20.99
N GLY A 580 7.95 -13.54 -20.64
CA GLY A 580 9.05 -13.25 -21.58
C GLY A 580 9.39 -14.34 -22.60
N ASP A 581 8.85 -15.57 -22.47
CA ASP A 581 9.08 -16.69 -23.38
C ASP A 581 7.89 -17.02 -24.29
N TYR A 582 6.87 -16.16 -24.33
CA TYR A 582 5.74 -16.30 -25.23
C TYR A 582 6.22 -16.13 -26.69
N LYS A 583 6.67 -17.22 -27.26
CA LYS A 583 6.91 -17.37 -28.69
C LYS A 583 5.77 -18.20 -29.25
N ASP A 584 4.64 -17.56 -29.57
CA ASP A 584 3.66 -18.19 -30.40
C ASP A 584 4.27 -18.43 -31.80
N LYS A 585 4.55 -19.68 -32.11
CA LYS A 585 5.10 -20.08 -33.41
C LYS A 585 4.17 -19.72 -34.59
N ASP A 586 2.90 -19.42 -34.31
CA ASP A 586 1.90 -19.04 -35.30
C ASP A 586 1.68 -17.52 -35.40
N VAL A 587 2.02 -16.76 -34.37
CA VAL A 587 2.14 -15.30 -34.35
C VAL A 587 3.59 -14.90 -34.67
N ALA A 588 4.45 -15.92 -34.95
CA ALA A 588 5.75 -15.60 -35.49
C ALA A 588 5.52 -14.52 -36.55
N LEU A 589 5.94 -13.37 -36.22
CA LEU A 589 6.24 -12.21 -37.00
C LEU A 589 6.54 -12.58 -38.47
N ASN A 590 5.63 -13.32 -39.08
CA ASN A 590 5.60 -13.58 -40.50
C ASN A 590 5.03 -12.32 -41.16
N GLY A 591 5.81 -11.27 -41.07
CA GLY A 591 5.93 -10.18 -42.03
C GLY A 591 4.64 -9.70 -42.71
N ARG A 592 3.51 -9.59 -42.03
CA ARG A 592 2.27 -9.08 -42.60
C ARG A 592 1.64 -7.95 -41.78
N PHE A 593 2.44 -7.19 -41.06
CA PHE A 593 2.04 -5.83 -40.71
C PHE A 593 2.26 -4.96 -41.97
N ARG A 594 1.26 -4.89 -42.80
CA ARG A 594 1.26 -3.92 -43.93
C ARG A 594 1.09 -2.54 -43.29
N ARG A 595 2.10 -1.69 -43.47
CA ARG A 595 1.93 -0.25 -43.37
C ARG A 595 0.82 0.17 -44.30
N THR A 596 -0.33 0.54 -43.76
CA THR A 596 -1.36 1.27 -44.52
C THR A 596 -0.93 2.73 -44.59
N THR A 597 -0.04 3.06 -45.51
CA THR A 597 0.08 4.41 -46.00
C THR A 597 -1.16 4.68 -46.84
N SER A 598 -2.17 5.31 -46.26
CA SER A 598 -3.21 5.96 -47.04
C SER A 598 -2.60 7.19 -47.69
N GLU A 599 -2.14 7.04 -48.93
CA GLU A 599 -1.82 8.20 -49.79
C GLU A 599 -3.09 9.00 -50.03
N TYR A 600 -3.33 10.03 -49.26
CA TYR A 600 -4.12 11.15 -49.68
C TYR A 600 -3.25 12.03 -50.59
N LYS A 601 -3.52 11.96 -51.90
CA LYS A 601 -2.96 12.85 -52.91
C LYS A 601 -3.39 14.28 -52.59
N VAL A 602 -2.47 15.08 -52.07
CA VAL A 602 -2.57 16.53 -52.19
C VAL A 602 -1.70 16.95 -53.35
N ASN A 603 -2.36 17.49 -54.37
CA ASN A 603 -1.72 18.15 -55.52
C ASN A 603 -0.93 19.38 -55.06
N GLY A 604 0.36 19.41 -55.34
CA GLY A 604 1.18 20.61 -55.17
C GLY A 604 2.57 20.40 -55.76
N GLN A 605 2.75 20.90 -56.95
CA GLN A 605 3.98 20.96 -57.71
C GLN A 605 5.12 21.60 -56.90
N TYR A 606 6.33 21.10 -56.98
CA TYR A 606 7.53 21.75 -57.51
C TYR A 606 8.83 21.03 -57.12
N ASN A 607 9.56 20.76 -58.18
CA ASN A 607 10.97 20.83 -58.54
C ASN A 607 11.90 19.65 -58.31
N LYS A 608 12.26 19.14 -59.51
CA LYS A 608 13.46 18.31 -59.79
C LYS A 608 14.75 19.09 -59.56
N SER A 609 15.76 18.46 -58.98
CA SER A 609 17.13 18.54 -59.49
C SER A 609 18.02 17.39 -59.01
N GLN A 610 18.39 16.62 -59.99
CA GLN A 610 19.71 16.03 -60.26
C GLN A 610 20.27 14.90 -59.39
N SER A 611 20.19 13.77 -60.06
CA SER A 611 21.04 12.58 -60.06
C SER A 611 22.54 12.81 -59.99
N ARG A 612 23.27 11.90 -59.31
CA ARG A 612 24.53 11.36 -59.86
C ARG A 612 24.78 9.95 -59.36
N ASP A 613 24.82 9.06 -60.34
CA ASP A 613 25.31 7.70 -60.31
C ASP A 613 26.70 7.53 -59.69
N ARG A 614 26.94 6.41 -59.03
CA ARG A 614 28.13 5.60 -59.24
C ARG A 614 27.89 4.14 -58.81
N GLN A 615 28.06 3.29 -59.78
CA GLN A 615 28.11 1.83 -59.76
C GLN A 615 29.48 1.29 -59.25
N PRO A 616 29.66 -0.05 -59.14
CA PRO A 616 30.42 -0.71 -58.09
C PRO A 616 31.81 -1.17 -58.55
N GLY A 617 32.68 -1.46 -57.61
CA GLY A 617 34.04 -2.03 -57.87
C GLY A 617 34.31 -3.26 -57.00
N ASN A 618 34.60 -4.35 -57.72
CA ASN A 618 35.00 -5.68 -57.27
C ASN A 618 36.29 -5.75 -56.41
N GLY A 619 36.28 -6.64 -55.43
CA GLY A 619 37.16 -7.61 -54.86
C GLY A 619 38.70 -7.35 -54.79
N PRO A 620 39.54 -8.28 -54.31
CA PRO A 620 39.30 -9.52 -53.57
C PRO A 620 40.19 -9.72 -52.29
N LEU A 621 39.82 -10.71 -51.49
CA LEU A 621 40.62 -11.67 -50.69
C LEU A 621 42.05 -11.33 -50.19
N VAL A 622 42.27 -11.61 -48.92
CA VAL A 622 43.30 -12.43 -48.28
C VAL A 622 43.54 -12.04 -46.81
N GLY A 623 43.18 -12.81 -45.85
CA GLY A 623 44.06 -13.62 -45.05
C GLY A 623 44.51 -12.99 -43.72
N SER A 624 44.15 -13.71 -42.69
CA SER A 624 44.92 -14.10 -41.52
C SER A 624 44.24 -13.74 -40.15
N ARG A 625 43.96 -14.80 -39.43
CA ARG A 625 43.79 -14.78 -37.95
C ARG A 625 45.13 -14.43 -37.29
N PRO A 626 45.14 -13.83 -36.07
CA PRO A 626 45.10 -14.70 -34.90
C PRO A 626 44.41 -14.14 -33.65
N ALA A 627 44.02 -15.09 -32.80
CA ALA A 627 44.08 -15.17 -31.35
C ALA A 627 43.17 -14.31 -30.46
N ASP A 628 42.19 -15.00 -29.89
CA ASP A 628 41.82 -15.09 -28.48
C ASP A 628 42.06 -13.88 -27.57
N ARG A 629 40.98 -13.28 -27.16
CA ARG A 629 40.75 -12.95 -25.75
C ARG A 629 39.23 -13.03 -25.46
N GLY A 630 38.89 -14.03 -24.63
CA GLY A 630 37.57 -14.38 -24.24
C GLY A 630 36.88 -13.24 -23.47
N ILE A 631 35.69 -12.93 -23.92
CA ILE A 631 34.68 -12.26 -23.12
C ILE A 631 33.81 -13.38 -22.56
N ALA A 632 33.82 -13.50 -21.24
CA ALA A 632 33.04 -14.48 -20.50
C ALA A 632 31.56 -14.20 -20.69
N THR A 633 30.85 -15.08 -21.35
CA THR A 633 29.42 -15.21 -21.32
C THR A 633 28.98 -15.58 -19.89
N PRO A 634 27.87 -15.03 -19.36
CA PRO A 634 27.32 -15.45 -18.08
C PRO A 634 26.98 -16.93 -18.15
N GLY A 635 27.46 -17.67 -17.14
CA GLY A 635 27.48 -19.11 -17.11
C GLY A 635 26.12 -19.75 -17.24
N ALA A 636 26.03 -20.65 -18.18
CA ALA A 636 24.98 -21.65 -18.25
C ALA A 636 24.97 -22.46 -16.94
N PHE A 637 23.84 -22.47 -16.25
CA PHE A 637 23.60 -23.32 -15.09
C PHE A 637 23.81 -24.77 -15.51
N LYS A 638 24.83 -25.43 -14.94
CA LYS A 638 25.03 -26.86 -15.08
C LYS A 638 23.86 -27.60 -14.44
N ARG A 639 23.07 -28.31 -15.24
CA ARG A 639 22.12 -29.31 -14.77
C ARG A 639 22.79 -30.28 -13.81
N ARG A 640 22.43 -30.27 -12.54
CA ARG A 640 22.65 -31.39 -11.63
C ARG A 640 21.59 -32.45 -11.93
N LYS A 641 22.03 -33.64 -12.27
CA LYS A 641 21.18 -34.83 -12.31
C LYS A 641 20.83 -35.24 -10.89
N SER A 642 19.53 -35.51 -10.65
CA SER A 642 18.87 -36.01 -9.43
C SER A 642 18.42 -34.95 -8.45
N GLY A 643 17.13 -34.71 -8.43
CA GLY A 643 16.35 -33.88 -7.51
C GLY A 643 15.31 -33.16 -8.32
N GLU A 644 14.08 -33.30 -7.94
CA GLU A 644 12.95 -32.66 -8.56
C GLU A 644 13.18 -31.15 -8.62
N ASP A 645 13.41 -30.61 -9.82
CA ASP A 645 13.51 -29.18 -10.06
C ASP A 645 12.10 -28.59 -10.12
N TYR A 646 11.67 -27.92 -9.05
CA TYR A 646 10.45 -27.15 -9.05
C TYR A 646 10.72 -25.77 -9.63
N VAL A 647 10.21 -25.50 -10.81
CA VAL A 647 10.10 -24.15 -11.35
C VAL A 647 8.75 -23.60 -10.90
N ILE A 648 8.75 -22.69 -9.94
CA ILE A 648 7.55 -21.93 -9.58
C ILE A 648 7.36 -20.91 -10.70
N VAL A 649 6.39 -21.15 -11.54
CA VAL A 649 5.97 -20.19 -12.56
C VAL A 649 4.53 -19.82 -12.27
N ASP A 650 4.31 -18.52 -12.20
CA ASP A 650 2.99 -17.94 -11.99
C ASP A 650 2.05 -18.40 -13.11
N GLY A 651 0.97 -19.05 -12.68
CA GLY A 651 -0.25 -19.12 -13.41
C GLY A 651 -0.45 -20.22 -14.43
N TYR A 652 -1.70 -20.47 -14.58
CA TYR A 652 -2.41 -21.43 -15.45
C TYR A 652 -1.87 -21.52 -16.90
N ASN A 653 -1.30 -20.44 -17.40
CA ASN A 653 -0.88 -20.31 -18.81
C ASN A 653 0.45 -20.99 -19.14
N VAL A 654 1.28 -21.32 -18.15
CA VAL A 654 2.60 -21.96 -18.39
C VAL A 654 2.49 -23.47 -18.44
N ILE A 655 1.51 -24.07 -17.75
CA ILE A 655 1.29 -25.52 -17.79
C ILE A 655 1.00 -25.99 -19.22
N PHE A 656 0.28 -25.20 -20.00
CA PHE A 656 -0.08 -25.54 -21.39
C PHE A 656 0.97 -25.10 -22.43
N ALA A 657 1.91 -24.25 -22.07
CA ALA A 657 2.96 -23.78 -22.97
C ALA A 657 4.20 -24.70 -23.03
N TRP A 658 4.39 -25.55 -22.02
CA TRP A 658 5.52 -26.47 -21.97
C TRP A 658 5.06 -27.90 -22.14
N ASP A 659 5.54 -28.58 -23.21
CA ASP A 659 5.15 -29.95 -23.55
C ASP A 659 5.38 -30.93 -22.38
N THR A 660 6.44 -30.75 -21.58
CA THR A 660 6.72 -31.56 -20.38
C THR A 660 5.75 -31.32 -19.22
N LEU A 661 5.21 -30.12 -19.05
CA LEU A 661 4.22 -29.82 -18.01
C LEU A 661 2.80 -30.24 -18.44
N ARG A 662 2.53 -30.20 -19.74
CA ARG A 662 1.27 -30.69 -20.30
C ARG A 662 1.16 -32.21 -20.17
N GLU A 663 2.23 -32.97 -20.46
CA GLU A 663 2.28 -34.40 -20.25
C GLU A 663 2.10 -34.81 -18.78
N LEU A 664 2.61 -34.01 -17.82
CA LEU A 664 2.40 -34.21 -16.39
C LEU A 664 0.97 -33.91 -15.95
N SER A 665 0.27 -32.95 -16.58
CA SER A 665 -1.12 -32.62 -16.27
C SER A 665 -2.13 -33.63 -16.83
N GLU A 666 -1.75 -34.40 -17.87
CA GLU A 666 -2.58 -35.46 -18.45
C GLU A 666 -2.48 -36.80 -17.67
N HIS A 667 -1.54 -36.90 -16.72
CA HIS A 667 -1.29 -38.12 -15.93
C HIS A 667 -1.67 -37.98 -14.44
N ASN A 668 -2.21 -36.85 -14.01
CA ASN A 668 -2.83 -36.59 -12.72
C ASN A 668 -4.30 -36.16 -12.88
#